data_3e272c2668579340a1dcf68c0267d1b6
#
_entry.id   3e272c2668579340a1dcf68c0267d1b6
#
_cell.length_a   1.000
_cell.length_b   1.000
_cell.length_c   1.000
_cell.angle_alpha   90.00
_cell.angle_beta   90.00
_cell.angle_gamma   90.00
#
_symmetry.space_group_name_H-M   'P 1'
#
loop_
_entity.id
_entity.type
_entity.pdbx_description
1 polymer ?
#
loop_
_entity_poly.entity_id
_entity_poly.type
_entity_poly.pdbx_seq_one_letter_code
_entity_poly.pdbx_strand_id
1 'polypeptide(L)'
;MSTIRAKTIHRTLFVAATLLFAALSYGAYLQETRKEWVDFQKEFKNLSKRRIQAKLDEALRNSDQSSQEKWMKRLLEVESSAAQLRQIFLPDANVRDLCTTCHLGIEDPLFADAPEPFKTHPGRMLDLHRAQRFGCTVCHHGQGVGVTTEAAHGYVETWYRPLLPKEHVEATCIGCHETSYGLEGAERLEQGRLTFAKYGCYGCHSSRGFENLPKFAPTFEGFASKLADERWMLNWLKTPEKMRSTTIMPTFKLSDEEIRDLTAFVLSLKTEKEYPKVNLSAASAQDGERLFTELGCRACHSSKKDEAPLERRVPLLIDAGTKLNPNWIFEYLRDPKQYNPDTPMPKLDITETDRLNLTAYLMTLTANADIVKSEQLTAKGASVENGEKIAQLQGCYGCHRVESLEKGPMPGVEVAEVAKKALDELPFGNSIVPMTKWDWILNKIKTPKVYETSDMPLKMPEYKFEGDEPQLLTTYYLYNAPLHLPGNYMAEATWQQRRGQAGEHLVTYYNCRGCHMFEENAKPRIDQFIDLKTYVPPRLVGEGEKVQPQWAFQYLNGPVPMRPWLKMRMPTFSFTYEQLEDAINYFSIKAASPEDARVPYVILPRKEDIPQIEFDMGEYRLLADKCMQCHPVSLEAGLPQDVKLEDLSINLMLSKTRLRFEWIKNFLRNPDKYAGAGTKMPYVFYTPEGVPRVSDAEMWIDYVTQYLMVMEKIPEAPPEEEKKPEDEVDWTQMTY
;
A
#
# COMPACT_ATOMS: atom_id res chain seq x y z
N MET A 1 13.46 86.39 4.12
CA MET A 1 12.99 85.08 4.70
C MET A 1 13.25 83.80 3.83
N SER A 2 13.30 83.94 2.49
CA SER A 2 13.49 82.77 1.58
C SER A 2 14.93 82.16 1.61
N THR A 3 15.96 82.99 1.69
CA THR A 3 17.36 82.50 1.68
C THR A 3 17.79 81.78 2.96
N ILE A 4 17.22 82.11 4.13
CA ILE A 4 17.49 81.41 5.39
C ILE A 4 16.83 79.96 5.37
N ARG A 5 15.60 79.89 4.85
CA ARG A 5 14.95 78.54 4.70
C ARG A 5 15.69 77.67 3.71
N ALA A 6 16.18 78.19 2.58
CA ALA A 6 16.92 77.37 1.62
C ALA A 6 18.25 76.85 2.23
N LYS A 7 19.00 77.68 2.96
CA LYS A 7 20.24 77.26 3.66
C LYS A 7 19.97 76.19 4.72
N THR A 8 18.87 76.28 5.45
CA THR A 8 18.51 75.30 6.47
C THR A 8 18.12 73.97 5.78
N ILE A 9 17.33 73.96 4.70
CA ILE A 9 17.00 72.79 3.94
C ILE A 9 18.23 72.11 3.36
N HIS A 10 19.19 72.86 2.77
CA HIS A 10 20.44 72.29 2.27
C HIS A 10 21.29 71.63 3.37
N ARG A 11 21.38 72.26 4.54
CA ARG A 11 22.10 71.69 5.71
C ARG A 11 21.41 70.43 6.19
N THR A 12 20.10 70.42 6.29
CA THR A 12 19.34 69.21 6.72
C THR A 12 19.49 68.06 5.71
N LEU A 13 19.41 68.35 4.41
CA LEU A 13 19.64 67.37 3.36
C LEU A 13 21.06 66.82 3.35
N PHE A 14 22.06 67.71 3.55
CA PHE A 14 23.46 67.25 3.64
C PHE A 14 23.70 66.35 4.85
N VAL A 15 23.20 66.71 6.02
CA VAL A 15 23.31 65.88 7.24
C VAL A 15 22.56 64.54 7.02
N ALA A 16 21.36 64.57 6.47
CA ALA A 16 20.63 63.33 6.21
C ALA A 16 21.32 62.43 5.19
N ALA A 17 21.88 62.99 4.12
CA ALA A 17 22.65 62.24 3.13
C ALA A 17 23.95 61.63 3.72
N THR A 18 24.64 62.41 4.57
CA THR A 18 25.86 61.91 5.25
C THR A 18 25.55 60.81 6.23
N LEU A 19 24.45 60.91 7.00
CA LEU A 19 24.00 59.83 7.91
C LEU A 19 23.56 58.58 7.12
N LEU A 20 22.86 58.73 6.03
CA LEU A 20 22.48 57.64 5.15
C LEU A 20 23.70 56.95 4.54
N PHE A 21 24.69 57.72 4.05
CA PHE A 21 25.94 57.17 3.53
C PHE A 21 26.73 56.45 4.59
N ALA A 22 26.83 57.02 5.80
CA ALA A 22 27.50 56.35 6.94
C ALA A 22 26.77 55.05 7.33
N ALA A 23 25.47 55.06 7.40
CA ALA A 23 24.66 53.86 7.70
C ALA A 23 24.82 52.80 6.63
N LEU A 24 24.78 53.14 5.34
CA LEU A 24 25.02 52.22 4.23
C LEU A 24 26.44 51.66 4.23
N SER A 25 27.46 52.51 4.48
CA SER A 25 28.87 52.10 4.58
C SER A 25 29.10 51.18 5.76
N TYR A 26 28.46 51.45 6.90
CA TYR A 26 28.50 50.58 8.07
C TYR A 26 27.76 49.26 7.83
N GLY A 27 26.61 49.32 7.18
CA GLY A 27 25.89 48.11 6.76
C GLY A 27 26.73 47.23 5.83
N ALA A 28 27.36 47.82 4.81
CA ALA A 28 28.27 47.11 3.91
C ALA A 28 29.46 46.53 4.64
N TYR A 29 30.08 47.28 5.59
CA TYR A 29 31.16 46.78 6.46
C TYR A 29 30.72 45.60 7.30
N LEU A 30 29.52 45.64 7.92
CA LEU A 30 28.98 44.52 8.69
C LEU A 30 28.72 43.30 7.82
N GLN A 31 28.18 43.50 6.62
CA GLN A 31 27.89 42.42 5.66
C GLN A 31 29.20 41.75 5.21
N GLU A 32 30.30 42.47 5.03
CA GLU A 32 31.57 41.89 4.62
C GLU A 32 32.34 41.23 5.79
N THR A 33 32.18 41.70 7.03
CA THR A 33 32.93 41.23 8.19
C THR A 33 32.20 40.16 9.00
N ARG A 34 30.86 40.16 9.00
CA ARG A 34 30.04 39.18 9.73
C ARG A 34 29.41 38.20 8.74
N LYS A 35 30.17 37.17 8.34
CA LYS A 35 29.74 36.13 7.44
C LYS A 35 29.29 34.92 8.26
N GLU A 36 27.97 34.70 8.41
CA GLU A 36 27.38 33.63 9.22
C GLU A 36 27.96 32.25 8.87
N TRP A 37 28.17 31.96 7.60
CA TRP A 37 28.76 30.70 7.15
C TRP A 37 30.20 30.48 7.64
N VAL A 38 30.97 31.56 7.90
CA VAL A 38 32.31 31.45 8.47
C VAL A 38 32.27 30.98 9.92
N ASP A 39 31.24 31.39 10.66
CA ASP A 39 31.06 30.97 12.04
C ASP A 39 30.69 29.50 12.12
N PHE A 40 29.81 29.00 11.24
CA PHE A 40 29.54 27.57 11.10
C PHE A 40 30.79 26.76 10.77
N GLN A 41 31.65 27.24 9.86
CA GLN A 41 32.91 26.55 9.55
C GLN A 41 33.89 26.52 10.69
N LYS A 42 33.99 27.59 11.50
CA LYS A 42 34.81 27.60 12.72
C LYS A 42 34.29 26.59 13.75
N GLU A 43 32.99 26.56 13.96
CA GLU A 43 32.36 25.61 14.89
C GLU A 43 32.56 24.15 14.44
N PHE A 44 32.32 23.85 13.15
CA PHE A 44 32.60 22.55 12.58
C PHE A 44 34.05 22.13 12.69
N LYS A 45 34.99 23.06 12.45
CA LYS A 45 36.43 22.81 12.62
C LYS A 45 36.77 22.37 14.03
N ASN A 46 36.21 23.06 15.05
CA ASN A 46 36.38 22.71 16.44
C ASN A 46 35.75 21.37 16.80
N LEU A 47 34.56 21.07 16.28
CA LEU A 47 33.89 19.79 16.46
C LEU A 47 34.70 18.66 15.82
N SER A 48 35.19 18.87 14.59
CA SER A 48 35.99 17.90 13.83
C SER A 48 37.29 17.56 14.58
N LYS A 49 38.00 18.57 15.05
CA LYS A 49 39.23 18.36 15.84
C LYS A 49 38.98 17.45 17.05
N ARG A 50 37.94 17.74 17.84
CA ARG A 50 37.58 16.92 19.01
C ARG A 50 37.28 15.47 18.66
N ARG A 51 36.48 15.24 17.59
CA ARG A 51 36.10 13.89 17.17
C ARG A 51 37.27 13.11 16.58
N ILE A 52 38.08 13.74 15.75
CA ILE A 52 39.28 13.13 15.16
C ILE A 52 40.30 12.81 16.24
N GLN A 53 40.53 13.72 17.22
CA GLN A 53 41.39 13.47 18.34
C GLN A 53 40.96 12.25 19.16
N ALA A 54 39.65 12.14 19.45
CA ALA A 54 39.10 10.97 20.15
C ALA A 54 39.37 9.65 19.41
N LYS A 55 39.25 9.67 18.07
CA LYS A 55 39.56 8.50 17.22
C LYS A 55 41.06 8.20 17.16
N LEU A 56 41.90 9.22 17.17
CA LEU A 56 43.36 9.07 17.25
C LEU A 56 43.76 8.46 18.59
N ASP A 57 43.19 8.95 19.69
CA ASP A 57 43.46 8.44 21.03
C ASP A 57 42.99 6.97 21.18
N GLU A 58 41.89 6.61 20.54
CA GLU A 58 41.39 5.22 20.43
C GLU A 58 42.41 4.33 19.67
N ALA A 59 42.88 4.78 18.51
CA ALA A 59 43.84 4.07 17.69
C ALA A 59 45.20 3.93 18.41
N LEU A 60 45.62 4.93 19.19
CA LEU A 60 46.82 4.88 20.02
C LEU A 60 46.70 3.81 21.11
N ARG A 61 45.57 3.79 21.85
CA ARG A 61 45.33 2.77 22.89
C ARG A 61 45.33 1.35 22.31
N ASN A 62 44.82 1.17 21.10
CA ASN A 62 44.73 -0.12 20.44
C ASN A 62 45.99 -0.50 19.65
N SER A 63 47.03 0.33 19.65
CA SER A 63 48.28 0.16 18.88
C SER A 63 48.05 -0.04 17.38
N ASP A 64 46.96 0.52 16.82
CA ASP A 64 46.61 0.43 15.41
C ASP A 64 47.33 1.57 14.63
N GLN A 65 48.49 1.25 14.10
CA GLN A 65 49.34 2.20 13.38
C GLN A 65 48.66 2.76 12.12
N SER A 66 47.90 1.94 11.38
CA SER A 66 47.20 2.39 10.16
C SER A 66 46.14 3.44 10.47
N SER A 67 45.34 3.20 11.51
CA SER A 67 44.35 4.18 11.98
C SER A 67 45.00 5.44 12.56
N GLN A 68 46.12 5.33 13.25
CA GLN A 68 46.89 6.49 13.77
C GLN A 68 47.33 7.41 12.62
N GLU A 69 47.95 6.85 11.58
CA GLU A 69 48.39 7.61 10.40
C GLU A 69 47.20 8.30 9.70
N LYS A 70 46.11 7.56 9.51
CA LYS A 70 44.87 8.07 8.90
C LYS A 70 44.31 9.25 9.69
N TRP A 71 44.15 9.12 10.99
CA TRP A 71 43.52 10.16 11.81
C TRP A 71 44.46 11.35 12.03
N MET A 72 45.79 11.15 12.14
CA MET A 72 46.77 12.23 12.21
C MET A 72 46.74 13.07 10.92
N LYS A 73 46.78 12.42 9.76
CA LYS A 73 46.67 13.11 8.46
C LYS A 73 45.41 13.97 8.38
N ARG A 74 44.30 13.39 8.77
CA ARG A 74 43.00 14.10 8.76
C ARG A 74 42.97 15.28 9.73
N LEU A 75 43.58 15.14 10.89
CA LEU A 75 43.71 16.25 11.87
C LEU A 75 44.48 17.43 11.27
N LEU A 76 45.61 17.17 10.62
CA LEU A 76 46.41 18.18 9.94
C LEU A 76 45.65 18.87 8.80
N GLU A 77 44.86 18.12 8.01
CA GLU A 77 44.00 18.66 6.95
C GLU A 77 42.95 19.62 7.53
N VAL A 78 42.30 19.24 8.64
CA VAL A 78 41.35 20.09 9.34
C VAL A 78 42.02 21.33 9.93
N GLU A 79 43.21 21.19 10.49
CA GLU A 79 43.98 22.32 11.09
C GLU A 79 44.40 23.36 10.05
N SER A 80 44.84 22.90 8.88
CA SER A 80 45.27 23.77 7.81
C SER A 80 44.12 24.35 6.97
N SER A 81 42.88 23.83 7.12
CA SER A 81 41.75 24.29 6.33
C SER A 81 41.35 25.73 6.62
N ALA A 82 41.24 26.55 5.58
CA ALA A 82 40.70 27.90 5.61
C ALA A 82 39.19 27.89 5.36
N ALA A 83 38.50 28.88 5.88
CA ALA A 83 37.08 29.07 5.56
C ALA A 83 36.90 29.45 4.08
N GLN A 84 35.99 28.77 3.40
CA GLN A 84 35.74 28.99 1.97
C GLN A 84 34.30 28.62 1.61
N LEU A 85 33.75 29.26 0.58
CA LEU A 85 32.49 28.87 0.00
C LEU A 85 32.69 27.55 -0.75
N ARG A 86 31.78 26.61 -0.49
CA ARG A 86 31.75 25.30 -1.16
C ARG A 86 30.55 25.27 -2.11
N GLN A 87 30.79 25.07 -3.40
CA GLN A 87 29.77 25.14 -4.41
C GLN A 87 29.65 23.80 -5.13
N ILE A 88 28.42 23.32 -5.26
CA ILE A 88 28.01 22.30 -6.20
C ILE A 88 27.40 23.03 -7.39
N PHE A 89 27.91 22.82 -8.59
CA PHE A 89 27.43 23.46 -9.80
C PHE A 89 27.09 22.43 -10.86
N LEU A 90 25.82 22.40 -11.26
CA LEU A 90 25.27 21.50 -12.27
C LEU A 90 24.74 22.38 -13.42
N PRO A 91 25.56 22.65 -14.43
CA PRO A 91 25.21 23.59 -15.51
C PRO A 91 24.00 23.12 -16.32
N ASP A 92 23.92 21.80 -16.61
CA ASP A 92 22.85 21.22 -17.39
C ASP A 92 21.47 21.34 -16.68
N ALA A 93 21.48 21.29 -15.35
CA ALA A 93 20.27 21.42 -14.51
C ALA A 93 20.04 22.86 -14.03
N ASN A 94 20.94 23.80 -14.36
CA ASN A 94 20.96 25.17 -13.84
C ASN A 94 20.90 25.25 -12.30
N VAL A 95 21.54 24.29 -11.61
CA VAL A 95 21.58 24.22 -10.15
C VAL A 95 22.92 24.73 -9.65
N ARG A 96 22.87 25.62 -8.63
CA ARG A 96 24.01 26.11 -7.88
C ARG A 96 23.70 26.04 -6.41
N ASP A 97 24.39 25.17 -5.70
CA ASP A 97 24.17 24.93 -4.27
C ASP A 97 25.40 25.24 -3.45
N LEU A 98 25.24 26.15 -2.48
CA LEU A 98 26.22 26.48 -1.46
C LEU A 98 25.94 25.79 -0.12
N CYS A 99 24.99 24.90 -0.04
CA CYS A 99 24.50 24.26 1.17
C CYS A 99 25.62 23.57 1.97
N THR A 100 26.58 22.92 1.27
CA THR A 100 27.75 22.29 1.90
C THR A 100 28.75 23.28 2.50
N THR A 101 28.54 24.58 2.31
CA THR A 101 29.32 25.63 2.99
C THR A 101 29.02 25.66 4.49
N CYS A 102 27.79 25.33 4.91
CA CYS A 102 27.33 25.24 6.29
C CYS A 102 27.12 23.78 6.74
N HIS A 103 26.56 22.93 5.89
CA HIS A 103 26.32 21.50 6.16
C HIS A 103 27.57 20.64 5.87
N LEU A 104 28.61 20.85 6.67
CA LEU A 104 29.96 20.33 6.39
C LEU A 104 30.14 18.84 6.71
N GLY A 105 29.32 18.27 7.58
CA GLY A 105 29.35 16.87 7.97
C GLY A 105 28.47 15.94 7.15
N ILE A 106 27.76 16.49 6.16
CA ILE A 106 26.65 15.83 5.47
C ILE A 106 26.99 14.48 4.82
N GLU A 107 28.22 14.33 4.30
CA GLU A 107 28.70 13.10 3.65
C GLU A 107 29.63 12.27 4.56
N ASP A 108 29.88 12.68 5.80
CA ASP A 108 30.88 12.07 6.67
C ASP A 108 30.25 11.29 7.83
N PRO A 109 30.36 9.95 7.86
CA PRO A 109 29.80 9.11 8.92
C PRO A 109 30.29 9.46 10.34
N LEU A 110 31.44 10.15 10.48
CA LEU A 110 31.97 10.60 11.77
C LEU A 110 31.00 11.56 12.48
N PHE A 111 30.06 12.17 11.76
CA PHE A 111 29.14 13.18 12.28
C PHE A 111 27.69 12.67 12.39
N ALA A 112 27.46 11.37 12.37
CA ALA A 112 26.11 10.78 12.40
C ALA A 112 25.27 11.23 13.62
N ASP A 113 25.88 11.46 14.75
CA ASP A 113 25.30 11.95 16.01
C ASP A 113 25.60 13.45 16.30
N ALA A 114 26.10 14.18 15.30
CA ALA A 114 26.39 15.61 15.44
C ALA A 114 25.09 16.45 15.49
N PRO A 115 25.13 17.65 16.12
CA PRO A 115 24.00 18.57 16.00
C PRO A 115 23.91 19.15 14.57
N GLU A 116 22.72 19.59 14.21
CA GLU A 116 22.51 20.37 12.99
C GLU A 116 23.30 21.70 13.08
N PRO A 117 23.90 22.20 12.00
CA PRO A 117 23.80 21.69 10.60
C PRO A 117 24.91 20.70 10.22
N PHE A 118 25.64 20.12 11.19
CA PHE A 118 26.85 19.31 10.98
C PHE A 118 26.58 17.81 10.89
N LYS A 119 25.31 17.40 11.04
CA LYS A 119 24.93 16.01 11.04
C LYS A 119 25.11 15.37 9.67
N THR A 120 25.54 14.10 9.66
CA THR A 120 25.54 13.26 8.46
C THR A 120 24.12 13.08 7.91
N HIS A 121 23.96 13.08 6.60
CA HIS A 121 22.67 12.82 5.96
C HIS A 121 22.11 11.44 6.39
N PRO A 122 20.84 11.36 6.79
CA PRO A 122 20.25 10.09 7.22
C PRO A 122 20.06 9.13 6.05
N GLY A 123 20.10 7.81 6.34
CA GLY A 123 19.88 6.75 5.37
C GLY A 123 20.97 6.68 4.29
N ARG A 124 20.61 6.08 3.14
CA ARG A 124 21.51 5.85 2.01
C ARG A 124 21.31 6.81 0.84
N MET A 125 20.55 7.89 1.03
CA MET A 125 20.18 8.79 -0.07
C MET A 125 21.39 9.37 -0.81
N LEU A 126 22.44 9.77 -0.09
CA LEU A 126 23.66 10.30 -0.73
C LEU A 126 24.54 9.22 -1.39
N ASP A 127 24.37 7.94 -1.03
CA ASP A 127 24.99 6.82 -1.76
C ASP A 127 24.32 6.63 -3.11
N LEU A 128 22.99 6.74 -3.15
CA LEU A 128 22.17 6.59 -4.36
C LEU A 128 22.17 7.86 -5.24
N HIS A 129 22.17 9.04 -4.59
CA HIS A 129 22.05 10.35 -5.22
C HIS A 129 23.19 11.27 -4.73
N ARG A 130 24.39 11.08 -5.27
CA ARG A 130 25.56 11.88 -4.89
C ARG A 130 25.27 13.37 -5.05
N ALA A 131 25.58 14.16 -4.01
CA ALA A 131 25.36 15.61 -4.02
C ALA A 131 26.00 16.31 -5.21
N GLN A 132 27.18 15.86 -5.66
CA GLN A 132 27.90 16.39 -6.81
C GLN A 132 27.17 16.17 -8.15
N ARG A 133 26.21 15.23 -8.22
CA ARG A 133 25.44 14.94 -9.43
C ARG A 133 24.05 15.54 -9.40
N PHE A 134 23.45 15.67 -8.21
CA PHE A 134 22.04 16.09 -8.08
C PHE A 134 21.87 17.45 -7.39
N GLY A 135 22.86 17.90 -6.62
CA GLY A 135 22.72 19.05 -5.74
C GLY A 135 21.87 18.75 -4.52
N CYS A 136 21.60 19.77 -3.72
CA CYS A 136 20.79 19.67 -2.51
C CYS A 136 19.38 20.23 -2.75
N THR A 137 19.28 21.37 -3.45
CA THR A 137 18.02 22.07 -3.69
C THR A 137 17.05 21.34 -4.60
N VAL A 138 17.51 20.35 -5.36
CA VAL A 138 16.65 19.47 -6.16
C VAL A 138 15.69 18.68 -5.26
N CYS A 139 16.20 18.17 -4.11
CA CYS A 139 15.40 17.41 -3.16
C CYS A 139 14.80 18.28 -2.06
N HIS A 140 15.57 19.22 -1.52
CA HIS A 140 15.16 19.98 -0.34
C HIS A 140 14.48 21.31 -0.63
N HIS A 141 14.56 21.83 -1.88
CA HIS A 141 14.23 23.21 -2.22
C HIS A 141 15.16 24.21 -1.50
N GLY A 142 14.66 25.38 -1.12
CA GLY A 142 15.48 26.46 -0.59
C GLY A 142 16.13 27.29 -1.70
N GLN A 143 17.02 28.21 -1.32
CA GLN A 143 17.77 29.08 -2.23
C GLN A 143 19.25 28.68 -2.24
N GLY A 144 19.66 27.86 -3.20
CA GLY A 144 20.99 27.25 -3.27
C GLY A 144 22.16 28.23 -3.21
N VAL A 145 21.97 29.49 -3.65
CA VAL A 145 22.99 30.54 -3.62
C VAL A 145 22.98 31.39 -2.34
N GLY A 146 22.07 31.11 -1.42
CA GLY A 146 21.98 31.82 -0.14
C GLY A 146 23.21 31.58 0.73
N VAL A 147 23.73 32.63 1.38
CA VAL A 147 24.90 32.60 2.24
C VAL A 147 24.59 32.88 3.73
N THR A 148 23.34 33.09 4.04
CA THR A 148 22.78 33.16 5.39
C THR A 148 21.77 32.05 5.58
N THR A 149 21.49 31.62 6.80
CA THR A 149 20.51 30.58 7.11
C THR A 149 19.13 30.95 6.54
N GLU A 150 18.67 32.17 6.76
CA GLU A 150 17.38 32.65 6.29
C GLU A 150 17.27 32.61 4.75
N ALA A 151 18.28 33.15 4.04
CA ALA A 151 18.30 33.17 2.59
C ALA A 151 18.45 31.76 2.01
N ALA A 152 19.40 30.94 2.52
CA ALA A 152 19.65 29.59 2.00
C ALA A 152 18.43 28.70 2.15
N HIS A 153 17.68 28.83 3.25
CA HIS A 153 16.44 28.09 3.48
C HIS A 153 15.22 28.69 2.75
N GLY A 154 15.41 29.86 2.10
CA GLY A 154 14.37 30.50 1.30
C GLY A 154 13.26 31.15 2.12
N TYR A 155 13.53 31.54 3.38
CA TYR A 155 12.59 32.26 4.25
C TYR A 155 12.65 33.77 4.03
N VAL A 156 12.87 34.15 2.78
CA VAL A 156 12.87 35.55 2.34
C VAL A 156 11.62 35.82 1.48
N GLU A 157 11.03 36.99 1.66
CA GLU A 157 9.70 37.33 1.12
C GLU A 157 9.57 37.12 -0.40
N THR A 158 10.66 37.29 -1.15
CA THR A 158 10.66 37.19 -2.62
C THR A 158 10.97 35.79 -3.15
N TRP A 159 11.23 34.81 -2.27
CA TRP A 159 11.58 33.47 -2.71
C TRP A 159 10.37 32.53 -2.69
N TYR A 160 10.04 31.97 -3.84
CA TYR A 160 8.83 31.16 -4.03
C TYR A 160 8.96 29.66 -3.70
N ARG A 161 10.18 29.17 -3.42
CA ARG A 161 10.47 27.75 -3.10
C ARG A 161 11.26 27.60 -1.80
N PRO A 162 10.68 27.88 -0.65
CA PRO A 162 11.38 27.69 0.62
C PRO A 162 11.74 26.24 0.88
N LEU A 163 12.65 26.01 1.82
CA LEU A 163 13.05 24.66 2.26
C LEU A 163 11.81 23.85 2.64
N LEU A 164 11.72 22.63 2.11
CA LEU A 164 10.61 21.72 2.44
C LEU A 164 10.73 21.23 3.89
N PRO A 165 9.61 21.15 4.62
CA PRO A 165 9.57 20.40 5.86
C PRO A 165 10.07 18.96 5.66
N LYS A 166 10.78 18.41 6.66
CA LYS A 166 11.39 17.06 6.56
C LYS A 166 10.38 15.97 6.17
N GLU A 167 9.16 16.07 6.68
CA GLU A 167 8.05 15.16 6.38
C GLU A 167 7.55 15.19 4.93
N HIS A 168 7.93 16.21 4.15
CA HIS A 168 7.50 16.38 2.78
C HIS A 168 8.62 16.28 1.74
N VAL A 169 9.87 16.04 2.15
CA VAL A 169 11.02 15.96 1.23
C VAL A 169 10.82 14.88 0.18
N GLU A 170 10.24 13.75 0.55
CA GLU A 170 9.95 12.65 -0.38
C GLU A 170 9.04 13.06 -1.55
N ALA A 171 8.29 14.18 -1.41
CA ALA A 171 7.51 14.73 -2.49
C ALA A 171 8.32 15.07 -3.75
N THR A 172 9.63 15.30 -3.62
CA THR A 172 10.50 15.64 -4.75
C THR A 172 10.98 14.44 -5.56
N CYS A 173 10.85 13.21 -5.05
CA CYS A 173 11.31 11.99 -5.72
C CYS A 173 10.75 11.83 -7.13
N ILE A 174 9.49 12.17 -7.33
CA ILE A 174 8.84 12.00 -8.64
C ILE A 174 9.25 13.06 -9.66
N GLY A 175 9.91 14.12 -9.24
CA GLY A 175 10.55 15.01 -10.20
C GLY A 175 11.50 14.27 -11.14
N CYS A 176 12.02 13.12 -10.71
CA CYS A 176 12.92 12.27 -11.47
C CYS A 176 12.38 10.85 -11.67
N HIS A 177 11.66 10.30 -10.72
CA HIS A 177 11.15 8.93 -10.78
C HIS A 177 9.71 8.87 -11.31
N GLU A 178 9.45 7.91 -12.17
CA GLU A 178 8.12 7.70 -12.77
C GLU A 178 7.08 7.22 -11.75
N THR A 179 7.49 6.48 -10.72
CA THR A 179 6.65 5.92 -9.65
C THR A 179 7.36 5.95 -8.31
N SER A 180 6.60 6.02 -7.23
CA SER A 180 7.10 5.85 -5.85
C SER A 180 7.25 4.38 -5.44
N TYR A 181 6.64 3.45 -6.17
CA TYR A 181 6.63 2.03 -5.80
C TYR A 181 8.03 1.44 -5.77
N GLY A 182 8.40 0.89 -4.60
CA GLY A 182 9.71 0.24 -4.41
C GLY A 182 10.90 1.18 -4.38
N LEU A 183 10.69 2.49 -4.18
CA LEU A 183 11.78 3.45 -3.96
C LEU A 183 12.21 3.42 -2.48
N GLU A 184 13.49 3.13 -2.24
CA GLU A 184 14.10 3.24 -0.91
C GLU A 184 14.06 4.71 -0.46
N GLY A 185 13.53 4.97 0.73
CA GLY A 185 13.44 6.31 1.32
C GLY A 185 12.31 7.17 0.76
N ALA A 186 11.28 6.55 0.15
CA ALA A 186 10.08 7.21 -0.32
C ALA A 186 8.80 6.59 0.31
N GLU A 187 8.91 6.11 1.55
CA GLU A 187 7.85 5.36 2.23
C GLU A 187 6.61 6.22 2.51
N ARG A 188 6.79 7.47 2.92
CA ARG A 188 5.68 8.40 3.17
C ARG A 188 4.97 8.78 1.88
N LEU A 189 5.73 8.97 0.80
CA LEU A 189 5.17 9.25 -0.53
C LEU A 189 4.33 8.07 -1.01
N GLU A 190 4.82 6.83 -0.86
CA GLU A 190 4.10 5.61 -1.22
C GLU A 190 2.83 5.43 -0.37
N GLN A 191 2.91 5.68 0.94
CA GLN A 191 1.74 5.69 1.83
C GLN A 191 0.73 6.77 1.43
N GLY A 192 1.19 7.95 1.01
CA GLY A 192 0.34 9.00 0.49
C GLY A 192 -0.42 8.57 -0.78
N ARG A 193 0.27 7.89 -1.71
CA ARG A 193 -0.33 7.28 -2.91
C ARG A 193 -1.40 6.24 -2.55
N LEU A 194 -1.09 5.35 -1.61
CA LEU A 194 -2.04 4.35 -1.13
C LEU A 194 -3.24 4.99 -0.42
N THR A 195 -3.01 6.05 0.34
CA THR A 195 -4.07 6.82 1.00
C THR A 195 -4.98 7.53 -0.03
N PHE A 196 -4.40 8.07 -1.11
CA PHE A 196 -5.14 8.63 -2.24
C PHE A 196 -6.06 7.58 -2.89
N ALA A 197 -5.56 6.35 -3.06
CA ALA A 197 -6.35 5.21 -3.51
C ALA A 197 -7.43 4.82 -2.48
N LYS A 198 -7.06 4.72 -1.20
CA LYS A 198 -7.94 4.31 -0.09
C LYS A 198 -9.21 5.15 0.00
N TYR A 199 -9.08 6.47 -0.13
CA TYR A 199 -10.22 7.40 -0.08
C TYR A 199 -10.89 7.62 -1.44
N GLY A 200 -10.38 7.01 -2.51
CA GLY A 200 -10.94 7.14 -3.85
C GLY A 200 -10.83 8.55 -4.44
N CYS A 201 -9.81 9.30 -4.05
CA CYS A 201 -9.58 10.66 -4.52
C CYS A 201 -9.46 10.72 -6.06
N TYR A 202 -8.98 9.62 -6.67
CA TYR A 202 -8.89 9.46 -8.13
C TYR A 202 -10.24 9.50 -8.86
N GLY A 203 -11.34 9.31 -8.16
CA GLY A 203 -12.67 9.45 -8.74
C GLY A 203 -13.02 10.89 -9.10
N CYS A 204 -12.44 11.87 -8.39
CA CYS A 204 -12.63 13.30 -8.65
C CYS A 204 -11.38 13.97 -9.20
N HIS A 205 -10.18 13.52 -8.82
CA HIS A 205 -8.91 14.11 -9.18
C HIS A 205 -8.10 13.19 -10.08
N SER A 206 -7.86 13.58 -11.33
CA SER A 206 -6.94 12.82 -12.19
C SER A 206 -5.53 12.87 -11.59
N SER A 207 -4.88 11.73 -11.59
CA SER A 207 -3.50 11.57 -11.14
C SER A 207 -2.85 10.40 -11.86
N ARG A 208 -1.56 10.54 -12.13
CA ARG A 208 -0.76 9.53 -12.83
C ARG A 208 -0.80 8.18 -12.13
N GLY A 209 -1.08 7.13 -12.90
CA GLY A 209 -1.17 5.75 -12.40
C GLY A 209 -2.55 5.39 -11.81
N PHE A 210 -3.55 6.26 -11.97
CA PHE A 210 -4.93 6.03 -11.50
C PHE A 210 -5.98 6.14 -12.61
N GLU A 211 -5.56 6.27 -13.87
CA GLU A 211 -6.44 6.62 -15.01
C GLU A 211 -7.52 5.57 -15.29
N ASN A 212 -7.25 4.31 -15.05
CA ASN A 212 -8.12 3.18 -15.42
C ASN A 212 -8.65 2.40 -14.21
N LEU A 213 -8.62 2.99 -13.03
CA LEU A 213 -9.16 2.31 -11.86
C LEU A 213 -10.70 2.32 -11.89
N PRO A 214 -11.34 1.21 -11.49
CA PRO A 214 -12.79 1.13 -11.47
C PRO A 214 -13.39 2.05 -10.41
N LYS A 215 -14.66 2.44 -10.59
CA LYS A 215 -15.43 3.14 -9.56
C LYS A 215 -15.54 2.26 -8.32
N PHE A 216 -15.29 2.84 -7.15
CA PHE A 216 -15.23 2.06 -5.90
C PHE A 216 -16.52 2.13 -5.07
N ALA A 217 -17.47 3.00 -5.42
CA ALA A 217 -18.75 3.12 -4.76
C ALA A 217 -19.85 2.36 -5.53
N PRO A 218 -20.98 2.00 -4.88
CA PRO A 218 -22.08 1.31 -5.56
C PRO A 218 -22.62 2.09 -6.74
N THR A 219 -23.00 1.38 -7.83
CA THR A 219 -23.72 2.01 -8.95
C THR A 219 -25.07 2.58 -8.51
N PHE A 220 -25.53 3.63 -9.15
CA PHE A 220 -26.86 4.19 -8.96
C PHE A 220 -27.92 3.41 -9.76
N GLU A 221 -27.54 2.78 -10.88
CA GLU A 221 -28.43 1.97 -11.69
C GLU A 221 -28.99 0.80 -10.88
N GLY A 222 -30.30 0.68 -10.87
CA GLY A 222 -31.01 -0.37 -10.16
C GLY A 222 -31.01 -0.23 -8.64
N PHE A 223 -30.58 0.91 -8.09
CA PHE A 223 -30.52 1.11 -6.64
C PHE A 223 -31.90 1.01 -5.98
N ALA A 224 -32.96 1.46 -6.65
CA ALA A 224 -34.35 1.34 -6.17
C ALA A 224 -34.76 -0.11 -5.87
N SER A 225 -34.38 -1.05 -6.75
CA SER A 225 -34.72 -2.47 -6.59
C SER A 225 -33.97 -3.14 -5.43
N LYS A 226 -32.86 -2.56 -5.02
CA LYS A 226 -32.01 -3.02 -3.93
C LYS A 226 -32.53 -2.58 -2.56
N LEU A 227 -33.20 -1.43 -2.47
CA LEU A 227 -33.66 -0.87 -1.19
C LEU A 227 -34.92 -1.57 -0.67
N ALA A 228 -34.96 -1.74 0.65
CA ALA A 228 -36.18 -2.13 1.37
C ALA A 228 -37.12 -0.93 1.61
N ASP A 229 -36.52 0.25 1.90
CA ASP A 229 -37.24 1.48 2.23
C ASP A 229 -36.46 2.71 1.75
N GLU A 230 -37.11 3.65 1.03
CA GLU A 230 -36.48 4.88 0.53
C GLU A 230 -35.92 5.76 1.65
N ARG A 231 -36.53 5.70 2.85
CA ARG A 231 -36.10 6.47 4.03
C ARG A 231 -34.67 6.14 4.47
N TRP A 232 -34.20 4.95 4.16
CA TRP A 232 -32.79 4.61 4.36
C TRP A 232 -31.87 5.52 3.54
N MET A 233 -32.19 5.76 2.27
CA MET A 233 -31.42 6.63 1.37
C MET A 233 -31.46 8.09 1.83
N LEU A 234 -32.62 8.58 2.24
CA LEU A 234 -32.78 9.94 2.78
C LEU A 234 -31.88 10.18 3.99
N ASN A 235 -31.87 9.24 4.95
CA ASN A 235 -30.98 9.30 6.12
C ASN A 235 -29.51 9.16 5.74
N TRP A 236 -29.20 8.29 4.78
CA TRP A 236 -27.83 8.11 4.28
C TRP A 236 -27.27 9.40 3.70
N LEU A 237 -28.02 10.12 2.88
CA LEU A 237 -27.59 11.39 2.29
C LEU A 237 -27.45 12.51 3.34
N LYS A 238 -28.24 12.49 4.40
CA LYS A 238 -28.13 13.46 5.52
C LYS A 238 -26.82 13.26 6.29
N THR A 239 -26.56 12.02 6.73
CA THR A 239 -25.48 11.70 7.66
C THR A 239 -24.94 10.29 7.42
N PRO A 240 -24.13 10.07 6.38
CA PRO A 240 -23.60 8.73 6.06
C PRO A 240 -22.87 8.08 7.24
N GLU A 241 -22.12 8.86 8.02
CA GLU A 241 -21.35 8.41 9.17
C GLU A 241 -22.19 7.92 10.35
N LYS A 242 -23.40 8.48 10.55
CA LYS A 242 -24.33 7.97 11.57
C LYS A 242 -24.91 6.62 11.20
N MET A 243 -25.16 6.43 9.88
CA MET A 243 -25.66 5.17 9.36
C MET A 243 -24.57 4.10 9.32
N ARG A 244 -23.32 4.49 9.03
CA ARG A 244 -22.16 3.62 9.00
C ARG A 244 -20.89 4.38 9.38
N SER A 245 -20.40 4.21 10.59
CA SER A 245 -19.22 4.93 11.13
C SER A 245 -17.93 4.73 10.35
N THR A 246 -17.81 3.63 9.58
CA THR A 246 -16.63 3.29 8.77
C THR A 246 -16.74 3.74 7.31
N THR A 247 -17.79 4.51 6.96
CA THR A 247 -17.96 4.95 5.56
C THR A 247 -16.86 5.91 5.14
N ILE A 248 -16.43 5.79 3.88
CA ILE A 248 -15.59 6.80 3.21
C ILE A 248 -16.44 7.77 2.39
N MET A 249 -17.75 7.52 2.25
CA MET A 249 -18.64 8.52 1.64
C MET A 249 -18.67 9.75 2.52
N PRO A 250 -18.25 10.91 2.00
CA PRO A 250 -18.22 12.14 2.77
C PRO A 250 -19.63 12.67 3.02
N THR A 251 -19.78 13.53 4.04
CA THR A 251 -21.02 14.24 4.29
C THR A 251 -21.11 15.46 3.39
N PHE A 252 -22.15 15.52 2.57
CA PHE A 252 -22.50 16.69 1.77
C PHE A 252 -23.50 17.54 2.55
N LYS A 253 -23.29 18.85 2.61
CA LYS A 253 -24.22 19.78 3.28
C LYS A 253 -25.39 20.10 2.36
N LEU A 254 -26.27 19.12 2.14
CA LEU A 254 -27.47 19.24 1.32
C LEU A 254 -28.67 19.70 2.17
N SER A 255 -29.52 20.52 1.60
CA SER A 255 -30.83 20.84 2.18
C SER A 255 -31.78 19.64 2.10
N ASP A 256 -32.85 19.66 2.87
CA ASP A 256 -33.88 18.60 2.83
C ASP A 256 -34.52 18.46 1.44
N GLU A 257 -34.67 19.57 0.71
CA GLU A 257 -35.18 19.57 -0.68
C GLU A 257 -34.19 18.89 -1.62
N GLU A 258 -32.89 19.26 -1.56
CA GLU A 258 -31.84 18.65 -2.38
C GLU A 258 -31.70 17.14 -2.07
N ILE A 259 -31.83 16.71 -0.83
CA ILE A 259 -31.82 15.31 -0.44
C ILE A 259 -32.99 14.55 -1.06
N ARG A 260 -34.20 15.15 -1.05
CA ARG A 260 -35.38 14.55 -1.66
C ARG A 260 -35.23 14.42 -3.17
N ASP A 261 -34.78 15.48 -3.85
CA ASP A 261 -34.59 15.51 -5.29
C ASP A 261 -33.50 14.50 -5.72
N LEU A 262 -32.35 14.48 -5.03
CA LEU A 262 -31.29 13.51 -5.29
C LEU A 262 -31.75 12.05 -5.04
N THR A 263 -32.54 11.82 -3.99
CA THR A 263 -33.15 10.50 -3.76
C THR A 263 -34.10 10.12 -4.89
N ALA A 264 -34.95 11.03 -5.33
CA ALA A 264 -35.87 10.77 -6.46
C ALA A 264 -35.10 10.43 -7.75
N PHE A 265 -34.01 11.14 -8.02
CA PHE A 265 -33.13 10.84 -9.15
C PHE A 265 -32.56 9.43 -9.07
N VAL A 266 -31.90 9.09 -7.94
CA VAL A 266 -31.29 7.75 -7.76
C VAL A 266 -32.34 6.63 -7.86
N LEU A 267 -33.54 6.85 -7.32
CA LEU A 267 -34.63 5.87 -7.38
C LEU A 267 -35.28 5.79 -8.78
N SER A 268 -35.12 6.79 -9.64
CA SER A 268 -35.60 6.77 -11.03
C SER A 268 -34.74 5.90 -11.95
N LEU A 269 -33.48 5.66 -11.60
CA LEU A 269 -32.51 4.85 -12.35
C LEU A 269 -32.82 3.35 -12.16
N LYS A 270 -33.87 2.89 -12.81
CA LYS A 270 -34.36 1.50 -12.72
C LYS A 270 -33.56 0.59 -13.62
N THR A 271 -33.42 -0.66 -13.21
CA THR A 271 -33.02 -1.76 -14.10
C THR A 271 -34.28 -2.54 -14.50
N GLU A 272 -34.26 -3.12 -15.68
CA GLU A 272 -35.36 -4.02 -16.16
C GLU A 272 -35.35 -5.37 -15.41
N LYS A 273 -34.41 -5.62 -14.52
CA LYS A 273 -34.30 -6.89 -13.80
C LYS A 273 -35.34 -6.98 -12.70
N GLU A 274 -36.23 -7.94 -12.81
CA GLU A 274 -37.11 -8.41 -11.73
C GLU A 274 -36.38 -9.47 -10.90
N TYR A 275 -36.52 -9.39 -9.58
CA TYR A 275 -35.94 -10.37 -8.65
C TYR A 275 -37.02 -11.39 -8.27
N PRO A 276 -36.73 -12.72 -8.36
CA PRO A 276 -37.69 -13.72 -7.94
C PRO A 276 -38.05 -13.55 -6.46
N LYS A 277 -39.31 -13.73 -6.12
CA LYS A 277 -39.77 -13.68 -4.73
C LYS A 277 -39.16 -14.84 -3.95
N VAL A 278 -38.41 -14.50 -2.89
CA VAL A 278 -37.71 -15.47 -2.05
C VAL A 278 -38.61 -15.81 -0.85
N ASN A 279 -38.81 -17.09 -0.62
CA ASN A 279 -39.49 -17.58 0.58
C ASN A 279 -38.47 -17.99 1.64
N LEU A 280 -38.38 -17.19 2.70
CA LEU A 280 -37.44 -17.42 3.81
C LEU A 280 -38.04 -18.28 4.94
N SER A 281 -39.26 -18.80 4.82
CA SER A 281 -39.94 -19.54 5.90
C SER A 281 -39.22 -20.83 6.32
N ALA A 282 -38.50 -21.45 5.40
CA ALA A 282 -37.70 -22.66 5.62
C ALA A 282 -36.21 -22.38 5.86
N ALA A 283 -35.79 -21.11 5.80
CA ALA A 283 -34.39 -20.72 5.97
C ALA A 283 -34.03 -20.55 7.46
N SER A 284 -32.80 -20.95 7.80
CA SER A 284 -32.25 -20.83 9.16
C SER A 284 -31.30 -19.63 9.25
N ALA A 285 -31.68 -18.59 9.98
CA ALA A 285 -30.79 -17.46 10.26
C ALA A 285 -29.57 -17.87 11.08
N GLN A 286 -29.70 -18.87 11.97
CA GLN A 286 -28.60 -19.40 12.75
C GLN A 286 -27.56 -20.12 11.88
N ASP A 287 -28.02 -20.94 10.92
CA ASP A 287 -27.11 -21.55 9.94
C ASP A 287 -26.49 -20.48 9.03
N GLY A 288 -27.23 -19.43 8.70
CA GLY A 288 -26.72 -18.28 7.96
C GLY A 288 -25.58 -17.57 8.69
N GLU A 289 -25.70 -17.36 10.03
CA GLU A 289 -24.60 -16.77 10.83
C GLU A 289 -23.36 -17.66 10.86
N ARG A 290 -23.54 -18.97 11.00
CA ARG A 290 -22.46 -19.94 10.95
C ARG A 290 -21.77 -19.92 9.57
N LEU A 291 -22.56 -19.98 8.49
CA LEU A 291 -22.08 -19.92 7.11
C LEU A 291 -21.34 -18.61 6.82
N PHE A 292 -21.77 -17.48 7.39
CA PHE A 292 -21.11 -16.18 7.23
C PHE A 292 -19.64 -16.22 7.71
N THR A 293 -19.35 -17.04 8.71
CA THR A 293 -17.97 -17.29 9.19
C THR A 293 -17.28 -18.36 8.34
N GLU A 294 -17.93 -19.52 8.14
CA GLU A 294 -17.34 -20.69 7.46
C GLU A 294 -16.99 -20.45 6.00
N LEU A 295 -17.71 -19.56 5.32
CA LEU A 295 -17.47 -19.17 3.91
C LEU A 295 -16.48 -17.99 3.79
N GLY A 296 -16.00 -17.44 4.91
CA GLY A 296 -15.01 -16.36 4.91
C GLY A 296 -15.57 -14.96 4.68
N CYS A 297 -16.88 -14.72 4.80
CA CYS A 297 -17.47 -13.37 4.66
C CYS A 297 -16.85 -12.37 5.65
N ARG A 298 -16.45 -12.85 6.84
CA ARG A 298 -15.77 -12.06 7.88
C ARG A 298 -14.37 -11.56 7.50
N ALA A 299 -13.76 -12.09 6.48
CA ALA A 299 -12.49 -11.55 5.95
C ALA A 299 -12.66 -10.10 5.47
N CYS A 300 -13.84 -9.77 4.95
CA CYS A 300 -14.17 -8.46 4.40
C CYS A 300 -15.24 -7.73 5.23
N HIS A 301 -16.31 -8.42 5.62
CA HIS A 301 -17.49 -7.82 6.23
C HIS A 301 -17.52 -7.99 7.76
N SER A 302 -18.11 -7.01 8.44
CA SER A 302 -18.56 -7.15 9.84
C SER A 302 -20.06 -7.11 9.92
N SER A 303 -20.62 -7.94 10.78
CA SER A 303 -22.05 -7.97 11.16
C SER A 303 -22.32 -7.37 12.55
N LYS A 304 -21.28 -6.93 13.26
CA LYS A 304 -21.33 -6.31 14.58
C LYS A 304 -20.61 -4.97 14.59
N LYS A 305 -21.07 -4.02 15.41
CA LYS A 305 -20.49 -2.66 15.49
C LYS A 305 -19.03 -2.64 15.94
N ASP A 306 -18.68 -3.54 16.87
CA ASP A 306 -17.36 -3.60 17.49
C ASP A 306 -16.30 -4.31 16.62
N GLU A 307 -16.74 -4.93 15.55
CA GLU A 307 -15.89 -5.60 14.57
C GLU A 307 -15.79 -4.74 13.29
N ALA A 308 -15.01 -3.67 13.32
CA ALA A 308 -14.82 -2.84 12.12
C ALA A 308 -14.23 -3.66 10.96
N PRO A 309 -14.66 -3.42 9.71
CA PRO A 309 -14.03 -4.05 8.55
C PRO A 309 -12.57 -3.60 8.42
N LEU A 310 -11.72 -4.48 7.91
CA LEU A 310 -10.31 -4.19 7.66
C LEU A 310 -10.15 -3.05 6.66
N GLU A 311 -10.98 -3.04 5.63
CA GLU A 311 -10.99 -2.04 4.57
C GLU A 311 -12.28 -1.19 4.68
N ARG A 312 -12.13 0.12 4.84
CA ARG A 312 -13.26 1.05 5.03
C ARG A 312 -14.25 1.08 3.85
N ARG A 313 -13.81 0.73 2.65
CA ARG A 313 -14.67 0.62 1.47
C ARG A 313 -15.64 -0.54 1.53
N VAL A 314 -15.31 -1.58 2.30
CA VAL A 314 -16.19 -2.74 2.46
C VAL A 314 -17.39 -2.38 3.31
N PRO A 315 -18.63 -2.71 2.90
CA PRO A 315 -19.82 -2.40 3.69
C PRO A 315 -19.84 -3.13 5.02
N LEU A 316 -20.09 -2.38 6.09
CA LEU A 316 -20.49 -2.92 7.38
C LEU A 316 -21.94 -3.39 7.24
N LEU A 317 -22.21 -4.66 7.54
CA LEU A 317 -23.52 -5.28 7.29
C LEU A 317 -24.50 -5.24 8.46
N ILE A 318 -24.19 -4.51 9.54
CA ILE A 318 -25.04 -4.39 10.75
C ILE A 318 -26.48 -3.95 10.47
N ASP A 319 -26.74 -3.43 9.27
CA ASP A 319 -27.99 -2.80 8.86
C ASP A 319 -28.54 -3.40 7.54
N ALA A 320 -28.08 -4.57 7.17
CA ALA A 320 -28.47 -5.18 5.89
C ALA A 320 -29.98 -5.39 5.77
N GLY A 321 -30.63 -5.84 6.84
CA GLY A 321 -32.07 -6.11 6.86
C GLY A 321 -32.95 -4.85 6.86
N THR A 322 -32.42 -3.69 7.32
CA THR A 322 -33.14 -2.42 7.22
C THR A 322 -32.96 -1.79 5.82
N LYS A 323 -31.79 -1.97 5.25
CA LYS A 323 -31.41 -1.35 3.98
C LYS A 323 -31.90 -2.11 2.73
N LEU A 324 -31.76 -3.44 2.73
CA LEU A 324 -31.78 -4.24 1.53
C LEU A 324 -33.06 -5.09 1.40
N ASN A 325 -33.52 -5.22 0.16
CA ASN A 325 -34.58 -6.15 -0.20
C ASN A 325 -34.05 -7.60 -0.19
N PRO A 326 -34.70 -8.56 0.50
CA PRO A 326 -34.26 -9.94 0.57
C PRO A 326 -34.16 -10.62 -0.80
N ASN A 327 -35.05 -10.31 -1.74
CA ASN A 327 -35.00 -10.86 -3.09
C ASN A 327 -33.71 -10.42 -3.81
N TRP A 328 -33.30 -9.15 -3.61
CA TRP A 328 -32.06 -8.62 -4.15
C TRP A 328 -30.83 -9.28 -3.51
N ILE A 329 -30.82 -9.43 -2.15
CA ILE A 329 -29.71 -10.08 -1.45
C ILE A 329 -29.48 -11.50 -2.01
N PHE A 330 -30.53 -12.28 -2.12
CA PHE A 330 -30.48 -13.65 -2.59
C PHE A 330 -29.86 -13.77 -3.99
N GLU A 331 -30.24 -12.88 -4.90
CA GLU A 331 -29.71 -12.86 -6.26
C GLU A 331 -28.30 -12.27 -6.33
N TYR A 332 -28.02 -11.24 -5.55
CA TYR A 332 -26.67 -10.64 -5.47
C TYR A 332 -25.61 -11.64 -4.98
N LEU A 333 -25.96 -12.49 -4.02
CA LEU A 333 -25.06 -13.54 -3.52
C LEU A 333 -24.77 -14.62 -4.58
N ARG A 334 -25.60 -14.77 -5.60
CA ARG A 334 -25.36 -15.70 -6.72
C ARG A 334 -24.21 -15.24 -7.61
N ASP A 335 -24.20 -13.96 -7.99
CA ASP A 335 -23.16 -13.36 -8.82
C ASP A 335 -23.15 -11.83 -8.69
N PRO A 336 -22.33 -11.28 -7.80
CA PRO A 336 -22.31 -9.83 -7.53
C PRO A 336 -22.01 -8.95 -8.74
N LYS A 337 -21.14 -9.41 -9.67
CA LYS A 337 -20.74 -8.64 -10.86
C LYS A 337 -21.87 -8.43 -11.86
N GLN A 338 -22.91 -9.27 -11.87
CA GLN A 338 -24.08 -9.05 -12.70
C GLN A 338 -24.90 -7.81 -12.30
N TYR A 339 -24.72 -7.34 -11.05
CA TYR A 339 -25.45 -6.20 -10.48
C TYR A 339 -24.58 -4.96 -10.27
N ASN A 340 -23.29 -5.15 -10.12
CA ASN A 340 -22.30 -4.10 -10.10
C ASN A 340 -21.00 -4.61 -10.73
N PRO A 341 -20.72 -4.27 -12.00
CA PRO A 341 -19.51 -4.71 -12.70
C PRO A 341 -18.21 -4.32 -11.99
N ASP A 342 -18.23 -3.20 -11.27
CA ASP A 342 -17.08 -2.66 -10.55
C ASP A 342 -16.96 -3.19 -9.11
N THR A 343 -17.80 -4.15 -8.70
CA THR A 343 -17.72 -4.67 -7.33
C THR A 343 -16.44 -5.49 -7.10
N PRO A 344 -15.70 -5.25 -6.00
CA PRO A 344 -14.65 -6.14 -5.56
C PRO A 344 -15.18 -7.41 -4.89
N MET A 345 -16.49 -7.48 -4.57
CA MET A 345 -17.10 -8.67 -3.99
C MET A 345 -17.06 -9.84 -4.99
N PRO A 346 -16.39 -10.95 -4.64
CA PRO A 346 -16.26 -12.07 -5.55
C PRO A 346 -17.53 -12.92 -5.60
N LYS A 347 -17.61 -13.76 -6.62
CA LYS A 347 -18.58 -14.84 -6.70
C LYS A 347 -18.15 -15.99 -5.82
N LEU A 348 -19.06 -16.45 -4.95
CA LEU A 348 -18.87 -17.60 -4.08
C LEU A 348 -19.52 -18.85 -4.69
N ASP A 349 -18.85 -19.99 -4.54
CA ASP A 349 -19.45 -21.29 -4.88
C ASP A 349 -20.27 -21.79 -3.68
N ILE A 350 -21.55 -21.41 -3.66
CA ILE A 350 -22.49 -21.70 -2.57
C ILE A 350 -23.81 -22.24 -3.13
N THR A 351 -24.41 -23.16 -2.39
CA THR A 351 -25.70 -23.77 -2.77
C THR A 351 -26.86 -22.77 -2.62
N GLU A 352 -27.99 -23.10 -3.21
CA GLU A 352 -29.23 -22.30 -3.06
C GLU A 352 -29.66 -22.24 -1.59
N THR A 353 -29.56 -23.35 -0.86
CA THR A 353 -29.85 -23.42 0.58
C THR A 353 -28.93 -22.52 1.40
N ASP A 354 -27.64 -22.50 1.08
CA ASP A 354 -26.68 -21.60 1.76
C ASP A 354 -27.05 -20.12 1.50
N ARG A 355 -27.44 -19.78 0.27
CA ARG A 355 -27.91 -18.41 -0.07
C ARG A 355 -29.17 -18.03 0.68
N LEU A 356 -30.15 -18.96 0.81
CA LEU A 356 -31.37 -18.73 1.59
C LEU A 356 -31.05 -18.47 3.07
N ASN A 357 -30.20 -19.30 3.68
CA ASN A 357 -29.80 -19.16 5.08
C ASN A 357 -29.01 -17.86 5.31
N LEU A 358 -28.06 -17.54 4.44
CA LEU A 358 -27.31 -16.26 4.49
C LEU A 358 -28.25 -15.06 4.36
N THR A 359 -29.23 -15.13 3.43
CA THR A 359 -30.24 -14.06 3.26
C THR A 359 -31.06 -13.91 4.54
N ALA A 360 -31.55 -15.00 5.12
CA ALA A 360 -32.29 -14.97 6.38
C ALA A 360 -31.47 -14.34 7.51
N TYR A 361 -30.19 -14.69 7.65
CA TYR A 361 -29.30 -14.09 8.63
C TYR A 361 -29.13 -12.59 8.39
N LEU A 362 -28.82 -12.16 7.16
CA LEU A 362 -28.63 -10.75 6.84
C LEU A 362 -29.87 -9.91 7.10
N MET A 363 -31.07 -10.49 6.94
CA MET A 363 -32.33 -9.82 7.26
C MET A 363 -32.53 -9.59 8.76
N THR A 364 -31.83 -10.31 9.65
CA THR A 364 -31.86 -10.05 11.11
C THR A 364 -31.04 -8.82 11.53
N LEU A 365 -30.15 -8.33 10.65
CA LEU A 365 -29.25 -7.23 10.94
C LEU A 365 -29.94 -5.89 10.66
N THR A 366 -30.49 -5.26 11.72
CA THR A 366 -31.39 -4.11 11.62
C THR A 366 -30.99 -2.93 12.56
N ALA A 367 -29.68 -2.69 12.69
CA ALA A 367 -29.15 -1.71 13.67
C ALA A 367 -29.69 -0.27 13.51
N ASN A 368 -30.07 0.14 12.30
CA ASN A 368 -30.58 1.48 12.01
C ASN A 368 -32.12 1.54 11.81
N ALA A 369 -32.85 0.49 12.17
CA ALA A 369 -34.30 0.42 11.92
C ALA A 369 -35.05 1.60 12.54
N ASP A 370 -34.71 2.02 13.76
CA ASP A 370 -35.38 3.13 14.43
C ASP A 370 -35.09 4.48 13.79
N ILE A 371 -33.83 4.68 13.30
CA ILE A 371 -33.44 5.88 12.56
C ILE A 371 -34.27 5.97 11.28
N VAL A 372 -34.35 4.90 10.51
CA VAL A 372 -35.11 4.84 9.26
C VAL A 372 -36.62 5.05 9.50
N LYS A 373 -37.18 4.44 10.54
CA LYS A 373 -38.61 4.59 10.87
C LYS A 373 -38.96 6.01 11.31
N SER A 374 -38.03 6.72 11.97
CA SER A 374 -38.25 8.10 12.44
C SER A 374 -38.21 9.16 11.33
N GLU A 375 -37.68 8.81 10.11
CA GLU A 375 -37.56 9.74 9.01
C GLU A 375 -38.94 10.14 8.46
N GLN A 376 -39.18 11.43 8.36
CA GLN A 376 -40.45 12.02 7.89
C GLN A 376 -40.38 12.48 6.41
N LEU A 377 -39.19 12.64 5.86
CA LEU A 377 -39.02 13.00 4.46
C LEU A 377 -39.42 11.86 3.54
N THR A 378 -39.88 12.22 2.36
CA THR A 378 -40.17 11.28 1.27
C THR A 378 -39.72 11.87 -0.05
N ALA A 379 -39.26 11.03 -0.95
CA ALA A 379 -38.90 11.41 -2.31
C ALA A 379 -40.15 11.59 -3.22
N LYS A 380 -41.32 11.27 -2.73
CA LYS A 380 -42.58 11.43 -3.49
C LYS A 380 -42.80 12.91 -3.86
N GLY A 381 -42.96 13.18 -5.16
CA GLY A 381 -43.18 14.52 -5.69
C GLY A 381 -41.93 15.41 -5.78
N ALA A 382 -40.75 14.88 -5.46
CA ALA A 382 -39.48 15.55 -5.67
C ALA A 382 -39.04 15.53 -7.16
N SER A 383 -38.16 16.45 -7.54
CA SER A 383 -37.73 16.63 -8.91
C SER A 383 -36.54 15.72 -9.26
N VAL A 384 -36.77 14.78 -10.18
CA VAL A 384 -35.72 13.91 -10.74
C VAL A 384 -34.66 14.74 -11.49
N GLU A 385 -35.08 15.75 -12.27
CA GLU A 385 -34.18 16.63 -13.03
C GLU A 385 -33.25 17.44 -12.13
N ASN A 386 -33.81 18.01 -11.03
CA ASN A 386 -32.97 18.72 -10.06
C ASN A 386 -32.02 17.75 -9.33
N GLY A 387 -32.47 16.54 -9.01
CA GLY A 387 -31.64 15.50 -8.42
C GLY A 387 -30.44 15.11 -9.29
N GLU A 388 -30.63 15.01 -10.62
CA GLU A 388 -29.54 14.78 -11.56
C GLU A 388 -28.55 15.96 -11.58
N LYS A 389 -29.06 17.21 -11.62
CA LYS A 389 -28.21 18.40 -11.54
C LYS A 389 -27.40 18.43 -10.23
N ILE A 390 -28.01 18.08 -9.10
CA ILE A 390 -27.33 17.98 -7.81
C ILE A 390 -26.24 16.90 -7.85
N ALA A 391 -26.53 15.72 -8.40
CA ALA A 391 -25.55 14.65 -8.57
C ALA A 391 -24.36 15.09 -9.41
N GLN A 392 -24.61 15.84 -10.49
CA GLN A 392 -23.57 16.41 -11.33
C GLN A 392 -22.77 17.50 -10.60
N LEU A 393 -23.45 18.44 -9.93
CA LEU A 393 -22.83 19.55 -9.22
C LEU A 393 -21.97 19.11 -8.05
N GLN A 394 -22.39 18.08 -7.32
CA GLN A 394 -21.66 17.54 -6.19
C GLN A 394 -20.62 16.50 -6.60
N GLY A 395 -20.55 16.13 -7.89
CA GLY A 395 -19.57 15.19 -8.42
C GLY A 395 -19.78 13.73 -7.98
N CYS A 396 -21.02 13.31 -7.72
CA CYS A 396 -21.35 11.95 -7.27
C CYS A 396 -20.81 10.87 -8.22
N TYR A 397 -20.85 11.15 -9.53
CA TYR A 397 -20.33 10.27 -10.60
C TYR A 397 -18.81 10.07 -10.56
N GLY A 398 -18.06 10.86 -9.78
CA GLY A 398 -16.64 10.62 -9.54
C GLY A 398 -16.40 9.28 -8.83
N CYS A 399 -17.22 8.99 -7.83
CA CYS A 399 -17.12 7.77 -7.02
C CYS A 399 -18.09 6.68 -7.46
N HIS A 400 -19.33 7.06 -7.81
CA HIS A 400 -20.42 6.18 -8.23
C HIS A 400 -20.49 6.04 -9.74
N ARG A 401 -20.82 4.85 -10.24
CA ARG A 401 -21.23 4.71 -11.63
C ARG A 401 -22.63 5.31 -11.79
N VAL A 402 -22.77 6.27 -12.70
CA VAL A 402 -24.02 6.95 -13.07
C VAL A 402 -23.99 7.14 -14.57
N GLU A 403 -24.67 6.24 -15.31
CA GLU A 403 -24.53 6.16 -16.80
C GLU A 403 -24.81 7.49 -17.50
N SER A 404 -25.82 8.25 -17.03
CA SER A 404 -26.16 9.56 -17.62
C SER A 404 -25.07 10.62 -17.42
N LEU A 405 -24.18 10.46 -16.44
CA LEU A 405 -23.16 11.44 -16.07
C LEU A 405 -21.71 10.99 -16.39
N GLU A 406 -21.49 9.77 -16.88
CA GLU A 406 -20.13 9.22 -17.11
C GLU A 406 -19.28 10.03 -18.11
N LYS A 407 -19.92 10.73 -19.04
CA LYS A 407 -19.25 11.59 -20.03
C LYS A 407 -18.96 13.00 -19.51
N GLY A 408 -19.29 13.29 -18.26
CA GLY A 408 -19.04 14.58 -17.64
C GLY A 408 -17.55 14.83 -17.39
N PRO A 409 -17.13 16.10 -17.25
CA PRO A 409 -15.74 16.42 -16.87
C PRO A 409 -15.43 15.93 -15.46
N MET A 410 -14.16 15.65 -15.18
CA MET A 410 -13.73 15.29 -13.82
C MET A 410 -14.16 16.39 -12.83
N PRO A 411 -14.77 16.04 -11.69
CA PRO A 411 -15.30 17.03 -10.74
C PRO A 411 -14.22 17.88 -10.07
N GLY A 412 -13.01 17.36 -9.92
CA GLY A 412 -11.88 18.03 -9.29
C GLY A 412 -10.77 18.38 -10.28
N VAL A 413 -9.87 19.24 -9.86
CA VAL A 413 -8.68 19.60 -10.65
C VAL A 413 -7.67 18.45 -10.66
N GLU A 414 -6.86 18.37 -11.70
CA GLU A 414 -5.73 17.46 -11.76
C GLU A 414 -4.74 17.74 -10.62
N VAL A 415 -4.25 16.68 -9.97
CA VAL A 415 -3.31 16.82 -8.84
C VAL A 415 -2.04 17.58 -9.26
N ALA A 416 -1.52 17.29 -10.45
CA ALA A 416 -0.34 17.97 -11.00
C ALA A 416 -0.54 19.48 -11.19
N GLU A 417 -1.74 19.94 -11.53
CA GLU A 417 -2.03 21.36 -11.70
C GLU A 417 -1.99 22.13 -10.38
N VAL A 418 -2.43 21.51 -9.28
CA VAL A 418 -2.31 22.13 -7.94
C VAL A 418 -0.84 22.29 -7.55
N ALA A 419 -0.04 21.28 -7.82
CA ALA A 419 1.38 21.27 -7.49
C ALA A 419 2.20 22.33 -8.27
N LYS A 420 1.79 22.61 -9.51
CA LYS A 420 2.44 23.62 -10.38
C LYS A 420 2.18 25.07 -9.97
N LYS A 421 1.02 25.36 -9.36
CA LYS A 421 0.63 26.75 -9.01
C LYS A 421 1.66 27.41 -8.11
N ALA A 422 1.93 28.68 -8.39
CA ALA A 422 2.68 29.53 -7.47
C ALA A 422 1.85 29.81 -6.20
N LEU A 423 2.50 30.26 -5.13
CA LEU A 423 1.83 30.46 -3.85
C LEU A 423 0.72 31.53 -3.92
N ASP A 424 0.95 32.58 -4.68
CA ASP A 424 0.03 33.69 -4.94
C ASP A 424 -1.16 33.29 -5.86
N GLU A 425 -1.04 32.19 -6.59
CA GLU A 425 -2.14 31.63 -7.39
C GLU A 425 -3.07 30.73 -6.57
N LEU A 426 -2.70 30.41 -5.34
CA LEU A 426 -3.50 29.58 -4.46
C LEU A 426 -4.55 30.43 -3.73
N PRO A 427 -5.83 30.08 -3.81
CA PRO A 427 -6.89 30.86 -3.19
C PRO A 427 -6.95 30.60 -1.67
N PHE A 428 -6.36 31.49 -0.88
CA PHE A 428 -6.42 31.43 0.59
C PHE A 428 -7.75 31.95 1.16
N GLY A 429 -8.55 32.69 0.36
CA GLY A 429 -9.79 33.30 0.83
C GLY A 429 -9.55 34.20 2.04
N ASN A 430 -10.41 34.10 3.04
CA ASN A 430 -10.29 34.83 4.31
C ASN A 430 -9.64 34.00 5.42
N SER A 431 -8.91 32.92 5.06
CA SER A 431 -8.32 32.01 6.04
C SER A 431 -7.12 32.62 6.74
N ILE A 432 -6.85 32.14 7.96
CA ILE A 432 -5.65 32.48 8.76
C ILE A 432 -4.57 31.39 8.66
N VAL A 433 -4.66 30.55 7.64
CA VAL A 433 -3.69 29.46 7.40
C VAL A 433 -2.35 30.07 7.04
N PRO A 434 -1.21 29.53 7.52
CA PRO A 434 0.10 29.99 7.11
C PRO A 434 0.26 29.99 5.58
N MET A 435 0.87 31.04 5.05
CA MET A 435 1.05 31.21 3.59
C MET A 435 2.19 30.33 3.07
N THR A 436 2.03 29.03 3.17
CA THR A 436 2.92 28.03 2.55
C THR A 436 2.10 27.09 1.67
N LYS A 437 2.72 26.50 0.67
CA LYS A 437 2.03 25.57 -0.24
C LYS A 437 1.57 24.30 0.51
N TRP A 438 2.40 23.75 1.41
CA TRP A 438 2.05 22.56 2.18
C TRP A 438 0.94 22.82 3.19
N ASP A 439 0.93 23.96 3.88
CA ASP A 439 -0.17 24.31 4.79
C ASP A 439 -1.48 24.51 4.03
N TRP A 440 -1.42 25.14 2.85
CA TRP A 440 -2.60 25.30 2.00
C TRP A 440 -3.17 23.92 1.59
N ILE A 441 -2.32 23.00 1.09
CA ILE A 441 -2.74 21.65 0.67
C ILE A 441 -3.28 20.87 1.86
N LEU A 442 -2.56 20.87 2.99
CA LEU A 442 -2.97 20.16 4.20
C LEU A 442 -4.35 20.60 4.68
N ASN A 443 -4.58 21.91 4.76
CA ASN A 443 -5.86 22.45 5.21
C ASN A 443 -6.95 22.24 4.14
N LYS A 444 -6.59 22.27 2.84
CA LYS A 444 -7.52 21.93 1.76
C LYS A 444 -8.00 20.48 1.82
N ILE A 445 -7.15 19.59 2.28
CA ILE A 445 -7.49 18.16 2.50
C ILE A 445 -8.34 18.00 3.77
N LYS A 446 -7.93 18.60 4.88
CA LYS A 446 -8.57 18.42 6.20
C LYS A 446 -9.92 19.13 6.32
N THR A 447 -9.94 20.40 5.91
CA THR A 447 -11.07 21.31 6.09
C THR A 447 -11.22 22.20 4.88
N PRO A 448 -11.59 21.65 3.70
CA PRO A 448 -11.58 22.40 2.44
C PRO A 448 -12.34 23.72 2.49
N LYS A 449 -13.40 23.77 3.28
CA LYS A 449 -14.25 24.96 3.43
C LYS A 449 -13.62 26.16 4.14
N VAL A 450 -12.43 26.00 4.74
CA VAL A 450 -11.69 27.12 5.33
C VAL A 450 -11.33 28.21 4.28
N TYR A 451 -11.29 27.82 3.02
CA TYR A 451 -11.01 28.72 1.89
C TYR A 451 -12.26 29.20 1.15
N GLU A 452 -13.47 28.83 1.60
CA GLU A 452 -14.72 29.20 0.95
C GLU A 452 -15.04 30.68 1.18
N THR A 453 -15.45 31.37 0.11
CA THR A 453 -15.96 32.73 0.15
C THR A 453 -17.29 32.80 -0.60
N SER A 454 -18.02 33.94 -0.50
CA SER A 454 -19.26 34.18 -1.27
C SER A 454 -19.06 33.99 -2.79
N ASP A 455 -17.88 34.36 -3.28
CA ASP A 455 -17.55 34.35 -4.70
C ASP A 455 -16.85 33.04 -5.15
N MET A 456 -16.44 32.21 -4.20
CA MET A 456 -15.75 30.95 -4.43
C MET A 456 -16.35 29.84 -3.56
N PRO A 457 -17.52 29.30 -3.94
CA PRO A 457 -18.10 28.14 -3.27
C PRO A 457 -17.24 26.90 -3.55
N LEU A 458 -16.94 26.13 -2.50
CA LEU A 458 -16.11 24.95 -2.60
C LEU A 458 -16.93 23.68 -2.54
N LYS A 459 -16.70 22.79 -3.52
CA LYS A 459 -17.42 21.51 -3.66
C LYS A 459 -16.66 20.33 -3.05
N MET A 460 -15.35 20.47 -2.79
CA MET A 460 -14.57 19.41 -2.19
C MET A 460 -15.16 19.04 -0.81
N PRO A 461 -15.57 17.78 -0.62
CA PRO A 461 -16.17 17.34 0.64
C PRO A 461 -15.12 17.16 1.73
N GLU A 462 -15.58 17.14 2.99
CA GLU A 462 -14.76 16.82 4.13
C GLU A 462 -14.72 15.31 4.37
N TYR A 463 -13.50 14.76 4.52
CA TYR A 463 -13.26 13.35 4.83
C TYR A 463 -12.81 13.18 6.28
N LYS A 464 -13.19 12.06 6.89
CA LYS A 464 -12.71 11.69 8.22
C LYS A 464 -11.43 10.85 8.09
N PHE A 465 -10.29 11.53 8.18
CA PHE A 465 -8.98 10.90 8.13
C PHE A 465 -8.56 10.30 9.49
N GLU A 466 -7.60 9.39 9.46
CA GLU A 466 -6.99 8.76 10.62
C GLU A 466 -5.51 9.17 10.73
N GLY A 467 -5.07 9.45 11.96
CA GLY A 467 -3.66 9.73 12.22
C GLY A 467 -3.06 10.83 11.34
N ASP A 468 -1.96 10.51 10.66
CA ASP A 468 -1.20 11.41 9.79
C ASP A 468 -1.57 11.31 8.29
N GLU A 469 -2.67 10.65 7.94
CA GLU A 469 -3.12 10.49 6.55
C GLU A 469 -3.23 11.82 5.77
N PRO A 470 -3.70 12.94 6.37
CA PRO A 470 -3.69 14.23 5.66
C PRO A 470 -2.29 14.71 5.29
N GLN A 471 -1.30 14.47 6.15
CA GLN A 471 0.10 14.81 5.88
C GLN A 471 0.70 13.93 4.78
N LEU A 472 0.37 12.63 4.77
CA LEU A 472 0.76 11.70 3.72
C LEU A 472 0.18 12.12 2.36
N LEU A 473 -1.10 12.48 2.33
CA LEU A 473 -1.74 13.03 1.15
C LEU A 473 -1.10 14.36 0.72
N THR A 474 -0.74 15.23 1.67
CA THR A 474 -0.03 16.47 1.37
C THR A 474 1.29 16.21 0.67
N THR A 475 2.08 15.24 1.16
CA THR A 475 3.32 14.80 0.52
C THR A 475 3.05 14.31 -0.91
N TYR A 476 2.00 13.48 -1.10
CA TYR A 476 1.62 12.99 -2.42
C TYR A 476 1.16 14.11 -3.37
N TYR A 477 0.42 15.10 -2.90
CA TYR A 477 0.00 16.24 -3.73
C TYR A 477 1.17 17.16 -4.09
N LEU A 478 2.09 17.44 -3.17
CA LEU A 478 3.30 18.24 -3.41
C LEU A 478 4.21 17.60 -4.46
N TYR A 479 4.24 16.29 -4.51
CA TYR A 479 4.98 15.46 -5.41
C TYR A 479 4.77 15.75 -6.91
N ASN A 480 3.59 16.17 -7.31
CA ASN A 480 3.25 16.36 -8.71
C ASN A 480 3.79 17.68 -9.31
N ALA A 481 4.60 18.44 -8.56
CA ALA A 481 5.26 19.62 -9.10
C ALA A 481 6.39 19.23 -10.05
N PRO A 482 6.34 19.59 -11.35
CA PRO A 482 7.40 19.25 -12.27
C PRO A 482 8.70 19.94 -11.85
N LEU A 483 9.75 19.14 -11.65
CA LEU A 483 11.11 19.64 -11.68
C LEU A 483 11.52 19.77 -13.16
N HIS A 484 11.91 20.96 -13.58
CA HIS A 484 12.45 21.15 -14.94
C HIS A 484 13.92 20.68 -14.99
N LEU A 485 14.13 19.39 -14.78
CA LEU A 485 15.44 18.78 -14.92
C LEU A 485 15.60 18.19 -16.33
N PRO A 486 16.81 18.21 -16.88
CA PRO A 486 17.11 17.54 -18.15
C PRO A 486 16.81 16.03 -18.09
N GLY A 487 16.50 15.43 -19.24
CA GLY A 487 16.12 14.02 -19.34
C GLY A 487 17.15 13.03 -18.79
N ASN A 488 18.45 13.40 -18.76
CA ASN A 488 19.51 12.57 -18.17
C ASN A 488 19.44 12.44 -16.63
N TYR A 489 18.57 13.20 -15.96
CA TYR A 489 18.24 13.07 -14.54
C TYR A 489 16.98 12.24 -14.29
N MET A 490 16.21 11.96 -15.35
CA MET A 490 14.97 11.20 -15.23
C MET A 490 15.28 9.71 -15.10
N ALA A 491 14.61 9.07 -14.17
CA ALA A 491 14.65 7.63 -13.98
C ALA A 491 13.32 7.02 -14.40
N GLU A 492 13.31 6.31 -15.51
CA GLU A 492 12.16 5.54 -15.93
C GLU A 492 11.87 4.44 -14.91
N ALA A 493 10.60 4.17 -14.68
CA ALA A 493 10.23 3.06 -13.84
C ALA A 493 10.68 1.75 -14.49
N THR A 494 11.27 0.89 -13.69
CA THR A 494 11.56 -0.47 -14.13
C THR A 494 10.25 -1.23 -14.40
N TRP A 495 10.34 -2.31 -15.15
CA TRP A 495 9.19 -3.20 -15.35
C TRP A 495 8.64 -3.68 -14.01
N GLN A 496 9.53 -4.00 -13.06
CA GLN A 496 9.15 -4.41 -11.70
C GLN A 496 8.33 -3.34 -10.97
N GLN A 497 8.77 -2.10 -11.06
CA GLN A 497 8.08 -1.01 -10.39
C GLN A 497 6.67 -0.78 -10.97
N ARG A 498 6.53 -0.77 -12.30
CA ARG A 498 5.21 -0.62 -12.94
C ARG A 498 4.26 -1.77 -12.59
N ARG A 499 4.71 -3.02 -12.77
CA ARG A 499 3.88 -4.20 -12.48
C ARG A 499 3.65 -4.41 -11.00
N GLY A 500 4.61 -4.10 -10.15
CA GLY A 500 4.45 -4.13 -8.70
C GLY A 500 3.40 -3.13 -8.22
N GLN A 501 3.39 -1.93 -8.75
CA GLN A 501 2.38 -0.92 -8.45
C GLN A 501 0.98 -1.36 -8.89
N ALA A 502 0.84 -1.90 -10.11
CA ALA A 502 -0.43 -2.40 -10.61
C ALA A 502 -0.97 -3.56 -9.75
N GLY A 503 -0.11 -4.52 -9.42
CA GLY A 503 -0.46 -5.63 -8.55
C GLY A 503 -0.81 -5.20 -7.11
N GLU A 504 -0.12 -4.21 -6.56
CA GLU A 504 -0.46 -3.64 -5.23
C GLU A 504 -1.85 -3.00 -5.22
N HIS A 505 -2.19 -2.27 -6.28
CA HIS A 505 -3.55 -1.73 -6.44
C HIS A 505 -4.60 -2.84 -6.49
N LEU A 506 -4.32 -3.91 -7.25
CA LEU A 506 -5.21 -5.05 -7.39
C LEU A 506 -5.43 -5.78 -6.05
N VAL A 507 -4.35 -6.11 -5.32
CA VAL A 507 -4.38 -6.76 -4.01
C VAL A 507 -5.18 -5.92 -3.00
N THR A 508 -5.02 -4.60 -3.04
CA THR A 508 -5.73 -3.66 -2.18
C THR A 508 -7.20 -3.54 -2.58
N TYR A 509 -7.49 -3.41 -3.88
CA TYR A 509 -8.85 -3.26 -4.39
C TYR A 509 -9.74 -4.47 -4.07
N TYR A 510 -9.23 -5.67 -4.29
CA TYR A 510 -9.94 -6.91 -4.00
C TYR A 510 -9.80 -7.39 -2.55
N ASN A 511 -9.10 -6.64 -1.70
CA ASN A 511 -8.86 -6.96 -0.29
C ASN A 511 -8.30 -8.38 -0.06
N CYS A 512 -7.33 -8.80 -0.85
CA CYS A 512 -6.71 -10.12 -0.72
C CYS A 512 -6.09 -10.33 0.68
N ARG A 513 -5.60 -9.24 1.31
CA ARG A 513 -5.05 -9.23 2.68
C ARG A 513 -6.09 -9.52 3.77
N GLY A 514 -7.38 -9.44 3.47
CA GLY A 514 -8.44 -9.85 4.40
C GLY A 514 -8.42 -11.35 4.70
N CYS A 515 -8.00 -12.16 3.72
CA CYS A 515 -7.90 -13.61 3.80
C CYS A 515 -6.46 -14.11 3.87
N HIS A 516 -5.51 -13.48 3.19
CA HIS A 516 -4.14 -13.98 3.01
C HIS A 516 -3.09 -13.10 3.68
N MET A 517 -2.08 -13.74 4.24
CA MET A 517 -0.87 -13.08 4.76
C MET A 517 0.09 -12.80 3.58
N PHE A 518 0.43 -11.55 3.35
CA PHE A 518 1.38 -11.10 2.32
C PHE A 518 2.74 -10.70 2.88
N GLU A 519 2.79 -10.27 4.13
CA GLU A 519 3.99 -9.87 4.86
C GLU A 519 4.12 -10.70 6.15
N GLU A 520 5.34 -10.99 6.59
CA GLU A 520 5.63 -11.91 7.71
C GLU A 520 4.91 -11.55 9.04
N ASN A 521 4.68 -10.28 9.29
CA ASN A 521 4.09 -9.79 10.54
C ASN A 521 2.63 -9.35 10.40
N ALA A 522 2.04 -9.46 9.21
CA ALA A 522 0.67 -9.04 8.94
C ALA A 522 -0.30 -10.21 9.10
N LYS A 523 -1.16 -10.16 10.12
CA LYS A 523 -2.21 -11.17 10.32
C LYS A 523 -3.44 -10.80 9.50
N PRO A 524 -3.94 -11.70 8.62
CA PRO A 524 -5.22 -11.52 7.95
C PRO A 524 -6.36 -11.38 8.95
N ARG A 525 -7.38 -10.58 8.59
CA ARG A 525 -8.54 -10.40 9.46
C ARG A 525 -9.26 -11.73 9.76
N ILE A 526 -9.33 -12.63 8.79
CA ILE A 526 -10.03 -13.90 8.93
C ILE A 526 -9.47 -14.77 10.06
N ASP A 527 -8.18 -14.64 10.37
CA ASP A 527 -7.53 -15.41 11.45
C ASP A 527 -8.14 -15.15 12.83
N GLN A 528 -8.84 -14.02 13.02
CA GLN A 528 -9.52 -13.68 14.27
C GLN A 528 -10.80 -14.52 14.50
N PHE A 529 -11.29 -15.20 13.47
CA PHE A 529 -12.56 -15.93 13.47
C PHE A 529 -12.41 -17.43 13.24
N ILE A 530 -11.17 -17.92 13.09
CA ILE A 530 -10.86 -19.31 12.81
C ILE A 530 -9.86 -19.82 13.84
N ASP A 531 -10.32 -20.72 14.72
CA ASP A 531 -9.49 -21.24 15.81
C ASP A 531 -8.40 -22.21 15.30
N LEU A 532 -8.69 -22.97 14.23
CA LEU A 532 -7.78 -23.97 13.69
C LEU A 532 -6.92 -23.41 12.57
N LYS A 533 -5.61 -23.29 12.81
CA LYS A 533 -4.63 -22.77 11.84
C LYS A 533 -4.65 -23.49 10.49
N THR A 534 -4.98 -24.76 10.45
CA THR A 534 -5.07 -25.54 9.23
C THR A 534 -6.30 -25.16 8.36
N TYR A 535 -7.26 -24.44 8.91
CA TYR A 535 -8.46 -24.00 8.21
C TYR A 535 -8.33 -22.61 7.62
N VAL A 536 -7.36 -21.80 8.08
CA VAL A 536 -7.11 -20.48 7.52
C VAL A 536 -6.62 -20.56 6.07
N PRO A 537 -6.84 -19.49 5.25
CA PRO A 537 -6.25 -19.39 3.94
C PRO A 537 -4.70 -19.44 3.98
N PRO A 538 -4.07 -19.96 2.92
CA PRO A 538 -2.60 -20.09 2.91
C PRO A 538 -1.90 -18.73 2.94
N ARG A 539 -0.71 -18.72 3.51
CA ARG A 539 0.23 -17.61 3.41
C ARG A 539 0.64 -17.43 1.94
N LEU A 540 0.74 -16.18 1.50
CA LEU A 540 1.25 -15.81 0.19
C LEU A 540 2.61 -15.10 0.26
N VAL A 541 3.26 -15.11 1.43
CA VAL A 541 4.66 -14.66 1.56
C VAL A 541 5.53 -15.62 0.76
N GLY A 542 6.31 -15.08 -0.17
CA GLY A 542 7.15 -15.88 -1.06
C GLY A 542 6.38 -16.73 -2.09
N GLU A 543 5.11 -16.43 -2.37
CA GLU A 543 4.29 -17.24 -3.31
C GLU A 543 4.89 -17.28 -4.72
N GLY A 544 5.60 -16.25 -5.16
CA GLY A 544 6.30 -16.25 -6.46
C GLY A 544 7.43 -17.26 -6.57
N GLU A 545 8.07 -17.62 -5.45
CA GLU A 545 9.07 -18.71 -5.40
C GLU A 545 8.43 -20.08 -5.29
N LYS A 546 7.21 -20.14 -4.75
CA LYS A 546 6.53 -21.40 -4.43
C LYS A 546 5.80 -21.97 -5.61
N VAL A 547 5.03 -21.15 -6.34
CA VAL A 547 4.15 -21.65 -7.40
C VAL A 547 4.66 -21.34 -8.79
N GLN A 548 4.27 -22.19 -9.73
CA GLN A 548 4.50 -21.99 -11.14
C GLN A 548 3.53 -20.91 -11.66
N PRO A 549 4.01 -19.91 -12.43
CA PRO A 549 3.16 -18.81 -12.93
C PRO A 549 1.95 -19.29 -13.74
N GLN A 550 2.10 -20.33 -14.54
CA GLN A 550 1.02 -20.90 -15.34
C GLN A 550 -0.09 -21.47 -14.47
N TRP A 551 0.28 -22.18 -13.39
CA TRP A 551 -0.69 -22.68 -12.43
C TRP A 551 -1.40 -21.54 -11.71
N ALA A 552 -0.66 -20.53 -11.25
CA ALA A 552 -1.23 -19.37 -10.58
C ALA A 552 -2.23 -18.64 -11.48
N PHE A 553 -1.91 -18.49 -12.78
CA PHE A 553 -2.81 -17.90 -13.76
C PHE A 553 -4.11 -18.68 -13.88
N GLN A 554 -4.03 -20.00 -14.11
CA GLN A 554 -5.20 -20.88 -14.23
C GLN A 554 -6.03 -20.88 -12.94
N TYR A 555 -5.37 -20.96 -11.79
CA TYR A 555 -6.03 -20.98 -10.49
C TYR A 555 -6.77 -19.68 -10.19
N LEU A 556 -6.16 -18.52 -10.42
CA LEU A 556 -6.81 -17.22 -10.20
C LEU A 556 -7.95 -16.96 -11.21
N ASN A 557 -7.84 -17.49 -12.42
CA ASN A 557 -8.90 -17.39 -13.43
C ASN A 557 -10.14 -18.24 -13.09
N GLY A 558 -9.92 -19.43 -12.49
CA GLY A 558 -10.98 -20.35 -12.07
C GLY A 558 -10.54 -21.19 -10.87
N PRO A 559 -10.68 -20.69 -9.64
CA PRO A 559 -10.24 -21.42 -8.46
C PRO A 559 -10.94 -22.76 -8.30
N VAL A 560 -10.15 -23.82 -8.13
CA VAL A 560 -10.64 -25.16 -7.80
C VAL A 560 -10.38 -25.46 -6.32
N PRO A 561 -11.22 -26.26 -5.65
CA PRO A 561 -11.04 -26.61 -4.24
C PRO A 561 -9.73 -27.36 -4.00
N MET A 562 -8.77 -26.69 -3.33
CA MET A 562 -7.49 -27.30 -2.93
C MET A 562 -7.62 -28.18 -1.68
N ARG A 563 -8.58 -27.85 -0.83
CA ARG A 563 -8.94 -28.56 0.40
C ARG A 563 -10.46 -28.82 0.37
N PRO A 564 -10.92 -29.88 -0.31
CA PRO A 564 -12.34 -30.08 -0.58
C PRO A 564 -13.20 -30.31 0.68
N TRP A 565 -12.58 -30.65 1.81
CA TRP A 565 -13.23 -30.81 3.12
C TRP A 565 -13.56 -29.48 3.82
N LEU A 566 -13.00 -28.36 3.35
CA LEU A 566 -13.31 -27.02 3.90
C LEU A 566 -14.43 -26.37 3.10
N LYS A 567 -15.32 -25.65 3.81
CA LYS A 567 -16.31 -24.78 3.16
C LYS A 567 -15.67 -23.51 2.62
N MET A 568 -14.68 -22.95 3.35
CA MET A 568 -13.94 -21.79 2.87
C MET A 568 -13.08 -22.17 1.67
N ARG A 569 -13.33 -21.49 0.56
CA ARG A 569 -12.62 -21.69 -0.71
C ARG A 569 -12.17 -20.34 -1.25
N MET A 570 -11.12 -20.34 -2.07
CA MET A 570 -10.76 -19.16 -2.85
C MET A 570 -11.95 -18.82 -3.76
N PRO A 571 -12.54 -17.62 -3.65
CA PRO A 571 -13.66 -17.23 -4.48
C PRO A 571 -13.22 -16.80 -5.88
N THR A 572 -14.15 -16.72 -6.83
CA THR A 572 -13.88 -16.26 -8.19
C THR A 572 -14.07 -14.74 -8.28
N PHE A 573 -12.98 -14.04 -8.58
CA PHE A 573 -12.98 -12.56 -8.72
C PHE A 573 -13.31 -12.10 -10.14
N SER A 574 -13.34 -13.00 -11.13
CA SER A 574 -13.55 -12.70 -12.56
C SER A 574 -12.58 -11.60 -13.03
N PHE A 575 -11.29 -11.82 -12.84
CA PHE A 575 -10.22 -10.96 -13.29
C PHE A 575 -10.17 -10.87 -14.82
N THR A 576 -9.74 -9.73 -15.35
CA THR A 576 -9.28 -9.64 -16.74
C THR A 576 -7.93 -10.33 -16.90
N TYR A 577 -7.51 -10.63 -18.12
CA TYR A 577 -6.19 -11.22 -18.38
C TYR A 577 -5.06 -10.31 -17.90
N GLU A 578 -5.19 -9.00 -18.08
CA GLU A 578 -4.21 -8.01 -17.59
C GLU A 578 -4.11 -8.04 -16.05
N GLN A 579 -5.23 -8.09 -15.36
CA GLN A 579 -5.26 -8.20 -13.89
C GLN A 579 -4.62 -9.51 -13.39
N LEU A 580 -4.81 -10.62 -14.13
CA LEU A 580 -4.15 -11.89 -13.81
C LEU A 580 -2.63 -11.78 -13.95
N GLU A 581 -2.15 -11.15 -15.03
CA GLU A 581 -0.73 -10.88 -15.22
C GLU A 581 -0.16 -9.99 -14.10
N ASP A 582 -0.86 -8.94 -13.73
CA ASP A 582 -0.42 -8.03 -12.66
C ASP A 582 -0.33 -8.75 -11.31
N ALA A 583 -1.29 -9.62 -10.98
CA ALA A 583 -1.25 -10.42 -9.76
C ALA A 583 -0.05 -11.37 -9.72
N ILE A 584 0.22 -12.07 -10.83
CA ILE A 584 1.34 -13.01 -10.93
C ILE A 584 2.68 -12.29 -10.86
N ASN A 585 2.80 -11.18 -11.58
CA ASN A 585 4.00 -10.35 -11.56
C ASN A 585 4.25 -9.77 -10.17
N TYR A 586 3.19 -9.37 -9.46
CA TYR A 586 3.29 -8.89 -8.08
C TYR A 586 3.89 -9.95 -7.15
N PHE A 587 3.43 -11.20 -7.21
CA PHE A 587 4.02 -12.29 -6.43
C PHE A 587 5.49 -12.53 -6.80
N SER A 588 5.82 -12.48 -8.08
CA SER A 588 7.20 -12.67 -8.55
C SER A 588 8.13 -11.56 -8.05
N ILE A 589 7.65 -10.31 -7.99
CA ILE A 589 8.41 -9.15 -7.52
C ILE A 589 8.60 -9.20 -6.00
N LYS A 590 7.61 -9.70 -5.26
CA LYS A 590 7.66 -9.87 -3.79
C LYS A 590 8.44 -11.11 -3.33
N ALA A 591 8.93 -11.94 -4.24
CA ALA A 591 9.77 -13.08 -3.93
C ALA A 591 11.16 -12.64 -3.43
N ALA A 592 11.81 -13.45 -2.60
CA ALA A 592 13.17 -13.15 -2.12
C ALA A 592 14.20 -13.17 -3.25
N SER A 593 13.98 -14.00 -4.28
CA SER A 593 14.72 -14.00 -5.54
C SER A 593 13.80 -13.60 -6.71
N PRO A 594 13.52 -12.31 -6.89
CA PRO A 594 12.58 -11.86 -7.93
C PRO A 594 13.01 -12.24 -9.37
N GLU A 595 14.30 -12.40 -9.62
CA GLU A 595 14.83 -12.80 -10.92
C GLU A 595 14.49 -14.24 -11.23
N ASP A 596 14.70 -15.15 -10.28
CA ASP A 596 14.34 -16.56 -10.42
C ASP A 596 12.82 -16.75 -10.47
N ALA A 597 12.08 -15.99 -9.68
CA ALA A 597 10.62 -16.04 -9.67
C ALA A 597 9.98 -15.56 -10.99
N ARG A 598 10.70 -14.77 -11.78
CA ARG A 598 10.25 -14.29 -13.11
C ARG A 598 10.39 -15.30 -14.23
N VAL A 599 11.10 -16.40 -14.02
CA VAL A 599 11.22 -17.43 -15.06
C VAL A 599 9.82 -17.95 -15.39
N PRO A 600 9.23 -17.60 -16.54
CA PRO A 600 7.83 -17.90 -16.85
C PRO A 600 7.61 -19.39 -17.10
N TYR A 601 8.66 -20.09 -17.48
CA TYR A 601 8.61 -21.52 -17.76
C TYR A 601 9.55 -22.24 -16.79
N VAL A 602 8.95 -22.99 -15.85
CA VAL A 602 9.72 -23.93 -15.07
C VAL A 602 9.99 -25.13 -15.98
N ILE A 603 11.26 -25.44 -16.19
CA ILE A 603 11.66 -26.68 -16.86
C ILE A 603 11.32 -27.78 -15.88
N LEU A 604 10.23 -28.50 -16.14
CA LEU A 604 9.84 -29.63 -15.32
C LEU A 604 10.77 -30.80 -15.67
N PRO A 605 11.27 -31.54 -14.67
CA PRO A 605 11.98 -32.77 -14.95
C PRO A 605 11.02 -33.73 -15.69
N ARG A 606 11.51 -34.43 -16.67
CA ARG A 606 10.76 -35.51 -17.32
C ARG A 606 11.12 -36.81 -16.64
N LYS A 607 10.18 -37.74 -16.58
CA LYS A 607 10.40 -39.02 -15.92
C LYS A 607 11.59 -39.79 -16.53
N GLU A 608 11.77 -39.65 -17.87
CA GLU A 608 12.86 -40.26 -18.61
C GLU A 608 14.25 -39.72 -18.26
N ASP A 609 14.30 -38.51 -17.72
CA ASP A 609 15.56 -37.86 -17.34
C ASP A 609 16.00 -38.24 -15.92
N ILE A 610 15.14 -38.93 -15.14
CA ILE A 610 15.42 -39.35 -13.77
C ILE A 610 15.87 -40.81 -13.79
N PRO A 611 17.03 -41.15 -13.23
CA PRO A 611 17.44 -42.54 -13.07
C PRO A 611 16.37 -43.34 -12.34
N GLN A 612 16.07 -44.57 -12.81
CA GLN A 612 14.98 -45.37 -12.24
C GLN A 612 15.18 -45.60 -10.75
N ILE A 613 16.42 -45.79 -10.30
CA ILE A 613 16.75 -46.00 -8.88
C ILE A 613 16.38 -44.76 -8.03
N GLU A 614 16.60 -43.54 -8.54
CA GLU A 614 16.26 -42.30 -7.81
C GLU A 614 14.75 -42.13 -7.73
N PHE A 615 14.03 -42.49 -8.80
CA PHE A 615 12.58 -42.50 -8.82
C PHE A 615 12.01 -43.51 -7.79
N ASP A 616 12.50 -44.75 -7.79
CA ASP A 616 12.02 -45.78 -6.87
C ASP A 616 12.36 -45.46 -5.39
N MET A 617 13.52 -44.85 -5.15
CA MET A 617 13.92 -44.38 -3.82
C MET A 617 13.06 -43.19 -3.35
N GLY A 618 12.68 -42.28 -4.24
CA GLY A 618 11.74 -41.16 -3.94
C GLY A 618 10.36 -41.68 -3.57
N GLU A 619 9.84 -42.66 -4.33
CA GLU A 619 8.58 -43.38 -4.03
C GLU A 619 8.61 -44.08 -2.69
N TYR A 620 9.68 -44.89 -2.46
CA TYR A 620 9.89 -45.58 -1.20
C TYR A 620 9.88 -44.65 0.00
N ARG A 621 10.61 -43.54 -0.10
CA ARG A 621 10.71 -42.59 1.00
C ARG A 621 9.37 -41.90 1.31
N LEU A 622 8.60 -41.55 0.27
CA LEU A 622 7.27 -40.98 0.44
C LEU A 622 6.30 -41.90 1.15
N LEU A 623 6.39 -43.21 0.88
CA LEU A 623 5.62 -44.26 1.56
C LEU A 623 6.10 -44.49 2.98
N ALA A 624 7.43 -44.62 3.18
CA ALA A 624 8.04 -44.89 4.49
C ALA A 624 7.75 -43.80 5.52
N ASP A 625 7.80 -42.53 5.10
CA ASP A 625 7.47 -41.38 5.95
C ASP A 625 5.96 -41.12 6.07
N LYS A 626 5.12 -41.97 5.48
CA LYS A 626 3.65 -41.93 5.54
C LYS A 626 3.05 -40.61 5.10
N CYS A 627 3.66 -39.92 4.14
CA CYS A 627 3.25 -38.59 3.68
C CYS A 627 1.79 -38.56 3.23
N MET A 628 1.31 -39.65 2.61
CA MET A 628 -0.04 -39.79 2.10
C MET A 628 -1.14 -39.83 3.16
N GLN A 629 -0.80 -40.06 4.43
CA GLN A 629 -1.77 -40.00 5.52
C GLN A 629 -2.34 -38.60 5.70
N CYS A 630 -1.48 -37.57 5.63
CA CYS A 630 -1.91 -36.18 5.73
C CYS A 630 -2.20 -35.52 4.36
N HIS A 631 -1.69 -36.12 3.26
CA HIS A 631 -1.84 -35.59 1.89
C HIS A 631 -2.68 -36.55 1.00
N PRO A 632 -3.94 -36.86 1.35
CA PRO A 632 -4.76 -37.80 0.60
C PRO A 632 -5.18 -37.20 -0.74
N VAL A 633 -5.46 -38.06 -1.71
CA VAL A 633 -5.97 -37.66 -3.04
C VAL A 633 -7.46 -37.43 -3.03
N SER A 634 -8.18 -38.30 -2.34
CA SER A 634 -9.64 -38.26 -2.22
C SER A 634 -10.02 -38.68 -0.80
N LEU A 635 -11.17 -38.21 -0.36
CA LEU A 635 -11.82 -38.62 0.89
C LEU A 635 -13.05 -39.50 0.64
N GLU A 636 -13.24 -40.00 -0.57
CA GLU A 636 -14.39 -40.87 -0.91
C GLU A 636 -14.39 -42.16 -0.09
N ALA A 637 -13.20 -42.70 0.24
CA ALA A 637 -13.04 -43.85 1.09
C ALA A 637 -13.06 -43.51 2.61
N GLY A 638 -13.31 -42.27 2.99
CA GLY A 638 -13.25 -41.78 4.36
C GLY A 638 -11.88 -41.23 4.76
N LEU A 639 -11.73 -40.88 6.04
CA LEU A 639 -10.43 -40.47 6.61
C LEU A 639 -9.51 -41.66 6.77
N PRO A 640 -8.19 -41.50 6.51
CA PRO A 640 -7.20 -42.52 6.88
C PRO A 640 -7.25 -42.81 8.39
N GLN A 641 -6.87 -44.01 8.78
CA GLN A 641 -6.87 -44.43 10.18
C GLN A 641 -5.99 -43.48 11.02
N ASP A 642 -6.47 -43.08 12.19
CA ASP A 642 -5.79 -42.19 13.14
C ASP A 642 -5.52 -40.74 12.64
N VAL A 643 -6.11 -40.36 11.53
CA VAL A 643 -5.98 -38.96 10.98
C VAL A 643 -7.25 -38.18 11.20
N LYS A 644 -7.12 -37.01 11.77
CA LYS A 644 -8.23 -36.06 11.95
C LYS A 644 -8.34 -35.13 10.74
N LEU A 645 -9.55 -34.60 10.48
CA LEU A 645 -9.80 -33.66 9.41
C LEU A 645 -8.87 -32.44 9.46
N GLU A 646 -8.51 -32.02 10.67
CA GLU A 646 -7.59 -30.89 10.92
C GLU A 646 -6.12 -31.19 10.58
N ASP A 647 -5.75 -32.44 10.39
CA ASP A 647 -4.39 -32.87 10.04
C ASP A 647 -4.20 -33.02 8.52
N LEU A 648 -5.30 -32.94 7.76
CA LEU A 648 -5.26 -33.04 6.32
C LEU A 648 -4.59 -31.84 5.66
N SER A 649 -3.85 -32.10 4.60
CA SER A 649 -3.15 -31.13 3.78
C SER A 649 -3.43 -31.34 2.29
N ILE A 650 -2.84 -30.51 1.44
CA ILE A 650 -3.08 -30.51 -0.01
C ILE A 650 -2.59 -31.80 -0.65
N ASN A 651 -3.33 -32.31 -1.60
CA ASN A 651 -2.98 -33.46 -2.42
C ASN A 651 -1.61 -33.27 -3.12
N LEU A 652 -0.69 -34.19 -2.92
CA LEU A 652 0.68 -34.15 -3.49
C LEU A 652 0.70 -34.30 -5.01
N MET A 653 -0.32 -34.87 -5.64
CA MET A 653 -0.45 -34.92 -7.11
C MET A 653 -0.43 -33.53 -7.76
N LEU A 654 -0.76 -32.49 -7.01
CA LEU A 654 -0.70 -31.11 -7.49
C LEU A 654 0.73 -30.55 -7.54
N SER A 655 1.71 -31.22 -6.94
CA SER A 655 3.09 -30.72 -6.87
C SER A 655 3.68 -30.47 -8.25
N LYS A 656 3.53 -31.40 -9.18
CA LYS A 656 4.03 -31.33 -10.55
C LYS A 656 3.60 -30.07 -11.30
N THR A 657 2.34 -29.70 -11.18
CA THR A 657 1.77 -28.56 -11.93
C THR A 657 1.84 -27.24 -11.16
N ARG A 658 1.86 -27.32 -9.83
CA ARG A 658 1.71 -26.16 -8.96
C ARG A 658 3.03 -25.63 -8.43
N LEU A 659 3.91 -26.50 -7.95
CA LEU A 659 5.08 -26.09 -7.16
C LEU A 659 6.33 -25.99 -8.02
N ARG A 660 7.26 -25.15 -7.57
CA ARG A 660 8.61 -25.04 -8.13
C ARG A 660 9.51 -26.06 -7.43
N PHE A 661 10.42 -26.68 -8.19
CA PHE A 661 11.34 -27.71 -7.74
C PHE A 661 12.17 -27.25 -6.52
N GLU A 662 12.84 -26.13 -6.62
CA GLU A 662 13.68 -25.61 -5.54
C GLU A 662 12.87 -25.23 -4.28
N TRP A 663 11.62 -24.77 -4.47
CA TRP A 663 10.78 -24.48 -3.32
C TRP A 663 10.44 -25.74 -2.53
N ILE A 664 10.17 -26.88 -3.18
CA ILE A 664 9.90 -28.16 -2.50
C ILE A 664 11.10 -28.57 -1.66
N LYS A 665 12.31 -28.51 -2.22
CA LYS A 665 13.54 -28.82 -1.50
C LYS A 665 13.71 -27.95 -0.26
N ASN A 666 13.56 -26.66 -0.42
CA ASN A 666 13.68 -25.71 0.67
C ASN A 666 12.60 -25.90 1.75
N PHE A 667 11.38 -26.22 1.34
CA PHE A 667 10.28 -26.52 2.25
C PHE A 667 10.56 -27.79 3.06
N LEU A 668 11.07 -28.84 2.45
CA LEU A 668 11.42 -30.09 3.13
C LEU A 668 12.60 -29.93 4.12
N ARG A 669 13.50 -28.97 3.86
CA ARG A 669 14.56 -28.58 4.80
C ARG A 669 14.03 -27.88 6.03
N ASN A 670 13.11 -26.93 5.85
CA ASN A 670 12.58 -26.08 6.92
C ASN A 670 11.10 -25.74 6.71
N PRO A 671 10.18 -26.63 7.09
CA PRO A 671 8.75 -26.43 6.92
C PRO A 671 8.21 -25.16 7.60
N ASP A 672 8.66 -24.82 8.81
CA ASP A 672 8.19 -23.66 9.56
C ASP A 672 8.49 -22.33 8.85
N LYS A 673 9.66 -22.24 8.19
CA LYS A 673 10.03 -21.05 7.44
C LYS A 673 9.05 -20.75 6.30
N TYR A 674 8.58 -21.78 5.60
CA TYR A 674 7.79 -21.64 4.38
C TYR A 674 6.27 -21.74 4.59
N ALA A 675 5.84 -22.55 5.57
CA ALA A 675 4.42 -22.67 5.91
C ALA A 675 3.99 -21.79 7.10
N GLY A 676 4.95 -21.26 7.85
CA GLY A 676 4.76 -20.49 9.08
C GLY A 676 4.93 -21.33 10.34
N ALA A 677 5.36 -20.66 11.40
CA ALA A 677 5.62 -21.29 12.69
C ALA A 677 4.39 -22.06 13.21
N GLY A 678 4.61 -23.30 13.62
CA GLY A 678 3.57 -24.22 14.09
C GLY A 678 2.78 -24.89 12.98
N THR A 679 3.35 -25.02 11.79
CA THR A 679 2.85 -25.94 10.76
C THR A 679 2.78 -27.38 11.30
N LYS A 680 1.76 -28.13 10.85
CA LYS A 680 1.66 -29.56 11.18
C LYS A 680 2.57 -30.44 10.32
N MET A 681 3.22 -29.90 9.28
CA MET A 681 4.21 -30.63 8.49
C MET A 681 5.40 -30.95 9.37
N PRO A 682 5.71 -32.24 9.57
CA PRO A 682 6.81 -32.66 10.44
C PRO A 682 8.18 -32.36 9.81
N TYR A 683 9.17 -32.14 10.64
CA TYR A 683 10.57 -32.11 10.25
C TYR A 683 11.08 -33.54 10.01
N VAL A 684 11.01 -33.98 8.75
CA VAL A 684 11.37 -35.36 8.37
C VAL A 684 12.89 -35.52 8.23
N PHE A 685 13.54 -34.60 7.52
CA PHE A 685 14.94 -34.68 7.10
C PHE A 685 15.90 -33.92 8.00
N TYR A 686 15.44 -32.84 8.61
CA TYR A 686 16.23 -31.98 9.48
C TYR A 686 15.50 -31.71 10.79
N THR A 687 16.22 -31.23 11.80
CA THR A 687 15.61 -30.63 12.99
C THR A 687 15.30 -29.15 12.74
N PRO A 688 14.53 -28.48 13.59
CA PRO A 688 14.30 -27.02 13.49
C PRO A 688 15.62 -26.22 13.49
N GLU A 689 16.66 -26.71 14.14
CA GLU A 689 18.00 -26.11 14.24
C GLU A 689 18.87 -26.41 13.01
N GLY A 690 18.36 -27.17 12.03
CA GLY A 690 19.07 -27.48 10.78
C GLY A 690 20.02 -28.68 10.89
N VAL A 691 19.91 -29.54 11.94
CA VAL A 691 20.70 -30.77 12.08
C VAL A 691 20.02 -31.92 11.30
N PRO A 692 20.75 -32.66 10.46
CA PRO A 692 20.20 -33.82 9.75
C PRO A 692 19.64 -34.87 10.71
N ARG A 693 18.42 -35.36 10.44
CA ARG A 693 17.78 -36.46 11.17
C ARG A 693 18.07 -37.81 10.54
N VAL A 694 18.42 -37.80 9.27
CA VAL A 694 18.74 -38.99 8.49
C VAL A 694 20.09 -38.80 7.82
N SER A 695 20.83 -39.88 7.61
CA SER A 695 22.03 -39.83 6.78
C SER A 695 21.63 -39.40 5.35
N ASP A 696 22.48 -38.63 4.70
CA ASP A 696 22.29 -38.19 3.32
C ASP A 696 20.96 -37.43 3.08
N ALA A 697 20.56 -36.60 4.06
CA ALA A 697 19.30 -35.87 4.05
C ALA A 697 19.04 -35.08 2.73
N GLU A 698 20.08 -34.47 2.16
CA GLU A 698 19.96 -33.76 0.89
C GLU A 698 19.63 -34.67 -0.29
N MET A 699 20.26 -35.85 -0.35
CA MET A 699 19.97 -36.86 -1.35
C MET A 699 18.53 -37.33 -1.30
N TRP A 700 18.03 -37.59 -0.08
CA TRP A 700 16.61 -37.97 0.10
C TRP A 700 15.65 -36.88 -0.29
N ILE A 701 15.96 -35.61 0.01
CA ILE A 701 15.16 -34.47 -0.40
C ILE A 701 15.12 -34.36 -1.94
N ASP A 702 16.25 -34.58 -2.61
CA ASP A 702 16.32 -34.58 -4.07
C ASP A 702 15.45 -35.68 -4.67
N TYR A 703 15.56 -36.92 -4.18
CA TYR A 703 14.79 -38.06 -4.70
C TYR A 703 13.27 -37.85 -4.49
N VAL A 704 12.86 -37.46 -3.29
CA VAL A 704 11.44 -37.15 -3.01
C VAL A 704 10.94 -36.00 -3.89
N THR A 705 11.74 -34.97 -4.08
CA THR A 705 11.34 -33.81 -4.93
C THR A 705 11.22 -34.24 -6.39
N GLN A 706 12.18 -34.98 -6.93
CA GLN A 706 12.12 -35.50 -8.30
C GLN A 706 10.87 -36.36 -8.49
N TYR A 707 10.58 -37.28 -7.56
CA TYR A 707 9.41 -38.13 -7.61
C TYR A 707 8.12 -37.30 -7.63
N LEU A 708 7.97 -36.35 -6.70
CA LEU A 708 6.80 -35.46 -6.62
C LEU A 708 6.55 -34.63 -7.90
N MET A 709 7.61 -34.31 -8.63
CA MET A 709 7.51 -33.52 -9.86
C MET A 709 7.13 -34.34 -11.09
N VAL A 710 7.23 -35.68 -11.04
CA VAL A 710 6.94 -36.53 -12.20
C VAL A 710 5.88 -37.62 -11.93
N MET A 711 5.44 -37.79 -10.67
CA MET A 711 4.46 -38.83 -10.36
C MET A 711 3.15 -38.63 -11.12
N GLU A 712 2.60 -39.72 -11.65
CA GLU A 712 1.36 -39.75 -12.43
C GLU A 712 0.20 -40.39 -11.66
N LYS A 713 0.54 -41.21 -10.69
CA LYS A 713 -0.40 -41.88 -9.78
C LYS A 713 0.18 -41.93 -8.38
N ILE A 714 -0.68 -42.13 -7.40
CA ILE A 714 -0.28 -42.31 -6.04
C ILE A 714 0.34 -43.70 -5.90
N PRO A 715 1.45 -43.79 -5.20
CA PRO A 715 2.00 -45.09 -4.84
C PRO A 715 1.02 -45.83 -3.88
N GLU A 716 0.68 -47.05 -4.23
CA GLU A 716 -0.06 -47.92 -3.36
C GLU A 716 0.93 -48.54 -2.38
N ALA A 717 0.63 -48.47 -1.08
CA ALA A 717 1.40 -49.22 -0.10
C ALA A 717 1.37 -50.70 -0.52
N PRO A 718 2.51 -51.39 -0.58
CA PRO A 718 2.50 -52.83 -0.82
C PRO A 718 1.55 -53.46 0.20
N PRO A 719 0.74 -54.50 -0.18
CA PRO A 719 -0.11 -55.20 0.75
C PRO A 719 0.78 -55.61 1.93
N GLU A 720 0.30 -55.37 3.15
CA GLU A 720 1.02 -55.82 4.34
C GLU A 720 1.29 -57.32 4.18
N GLU A 721 2.51 -57.67 3.75
CA GLU A 721 2.97 -59.03 3.91
C GLU A 721 2.96 -59.31 5.42
N GLU A 722 2.23 -60.34 5.85
CA GLU A 722 2.28 -60.85 7.21
C GLU A 722 3.75 -60.89 7.64
N LYS A 723 4.10 -60.02 8.59
CA LYS A 723 5.47 -59.97 9.15
C LYS A 723 5.88 -61.35 9.57
N LYS A 724 6.64 -62.05 8.73
CA LYS A 724 7.50 -63.11 9.22
C LYS A 724 8.55 -62.44 10.11
N PRO A 725 8.67 -62.83 11.38
CA PRO A 725 9.76 -62.35 12.19
C PRO A 725 11.06 -62.83 11.54
N GLU A 726 12.03 -61.97 11.41
CA GLU A 726 13.41 -62.28 10.95
C GLU A 726 13.60 -62.17 9.42
N ASP A 727 13.81 -60.96 8.96
CA ASP A 727 14.82 -60.66 7.94
C ASP A 727 15.08 -59.14 8.03
N GLU A 728 15.89 -58.73 9.03
CA GLU A 728 16.61 -57.47 8.99
C GLU A 728 17.58 -57.55 7.80
N VAL A 729 17.23 -56.92 6.69
CA VAL A 729 18.17 -56.74 5.60
C VAL A 729 19.24 -55.76 6.07
N ASP A 730 20.42 -56.31 6.37
CA ASP A 730 21.61 -55.55 6.72
C ASP A 730 22.13 -54.79 5.46
N TRP A 731 21.71 -53.55 5.31
CA TRP A 731 22.10 -52.67 4.22
C TRP A 731 23.58 -52.29 4.23
N THR A 732 24.35 -52.69 5.26
CA THR A 732 25.81 -52.44 5.31
C THR A 732 26.62 -53.37 4.40
N GLN A 733 25.98 -54.38 3.76
CA GLN A 733 26.67 -55.37 2.89
C GLN A 733 26.52 -55.13 1.40
N MET A 734 25.82 -54.09 0.95
CA MET A 734 25.86 -53.69 -0.47
C MET A 734 27.12 -52.87 -0.75
N THR A 735 28.19 -53.55 -1.11
CA THR A 735 29.39 -52.96 -1.74
C THR A 735 29.06 -52.65 -3.20
N TYR A 736 29.46 -51.46 -3.66
CA TYR A 736 29.39 -50.94 -5.02
C TYR A 736 30.06 -51.85 -6.04
#